data_c82685e45489edae94aac436b8a01933
#
_entry.id   c82685e45489edae94aac436b8a01933
#
_cell.length_a   1.000
_cell.length_b   1.000
_cell.length_c   1.000
_cell.angle_alpha   90.00
_cell.angle_beta   90.00
_cell.angle_gamma   90.00
#
_symmetry.space_group_name_H-M   'P 1'
#
loop_
_entity.id
_entity.type
_entity.pdbx_description
1 polymer ?
#
loop_
_entity_poly.entity_id
_entity_poly.type
_entity_poly.pdbx_seq_one_letter_code
_entity_poly.pdbx_strand_id
1 'polypeptide(L)'
;MNDRQIKIVCSALLHDIGKIVYRSGVKINHSDGGYEFLKNEIGLNDRDILDAVRYHHAVPLSKATLDDDSVAYITYIADNIASASDRREDENGEPGFAINTPLESVFNLLNNNNQKLYYKPAMLDDSGDFINCPSEQKEEFTSGYYSAVKEKFRNLLTTIDFSKPVEQYVNSLLELFEGLCTYIPSSTSTKEVADISLFDHSKLTAAFAGCIYTYLKANGISDYKTELFKNSEKFYDKKAFMLYSLDISGIQKFIYTINIQGALKTLRARSFYLEIFMEHILDELLDKLELSRANIIYTGGGHCYLILANTDETKQILDEFEKAVNGWLIDNFATGLYVAGGYAECSSNDIQNKPDGSYAELFAEISKNISHKKLHRYSASDILKLNSSFPGDGKRECKCCKSPSFLVKSISDNGQEEYRCEFCNSLIKLSDDILNKEFFAVLKTTQKVGIKLPFGCRLVADDANSLKQKMKDSCEYARSYCKGKLNIGQDISTHLWVGDYHAKNNQTDELAKSSTGISRIAVLRADVDNLGHAFVSGFDRDDCGRKYVTLSRTASLSRQLSLFFKHHINSILKNGIYGNISKSGKRNISIVYSGGDDVFVVGAWDDVISFAVDLTDKFREFTEGTLTISAGIGIYDSSFPISICAQEVDKLESMSKSYSKHNNDNPEKNAVTLFDTKDVFKSELLSGVELKQTYNWIDFKNKVIAEKLDTLKEFFGFKVEKDDSDNDYGASFLYKLMFLLRNSDADKINYARYVYLLSRMEPSKNSTAEAVSKYRKFSEKMYEWIKNPEDKKQLLTAIYIYAYLVRKRGN
;
A
#
# COMPACT_ATOMS: atom_id res chain seq x y z
N MET A 1 3.28 27.44 -4.18
CA MET A 1 3.51 27.72 -5.65
C MET A 1 3.06 29.12 -6.00
N ASN A 2 3.72 29.79 -6.98
CA ASN A 2 3.27 31.08 -7.53
C ASN A 2 2.17 30.86 -8.60
N ASP A 3 1.43 31.94 -8.96
CA ASP A 3 0.29 31.85 -9.88
C ASP A 3 0.64 31.22 -11.23
N ARG A 4 1.83 31.55 -11.79
CA ARG A 4 2.27 31.00 -13.08
C ARG A 4 2.56 29.50 -12.98
N GLN A 5 3.14 29.05 -11.88
CA GLN A 5 3.39 27.63 -11.61
C GLN A 5 2.07 26.86 -11.52
N ILE A 6 1.09 27.41 -10.80
CA ILE A 6 -0.24 26.79 -10.67
C ILE A 6 -0.91 26.65 -12.05
N LYS A 7 -0.89 27.68 -12.88
CA LYS A 7 -1.43 27.65 -14.24
C LYS A 7 -0.73 26.60 -15.12
N ILE A 8 0.58 26.49 -15.03
CA ILE A 8 1.35 25.49 -15.79
C ILE A 8 0.94 24.07 -15.39
N VAL A 9 0.86 23.79 -14.10
CA VAL A 9 0.46 22.45 -13.60
C VAL A 9 -0.99 22.15 -13.93
N CYS A 10 -1.92 23.13 -13.78
CA CYS A 10 -3.32 22.96 -14.20
C CYS A 10 -3.46 22.73 -15.71
N SER A 11 -2.70 23.48 -16.51
CA SER A 11 -2.67 23.30 -17.99
C SER A 11 -2.26 21.88 -18.36
N ALA A 12 -1.19 21.39 -17.73
CA ALA A 12 -0.67 20.06 -17.99
C ALA A 12 -1.61 18.94 -17.50
N LEU A 13 -2.36 19.14 -16.39
CA LEU A 13 -3.40 18.21 -15.98
C LEU A 13 -4.58 18.18 -16.94
N LEU A 14 -4.97 19.32 -17.47
CA LEU A 14 -6.16 19.48 -18.34
C LEU A 14 -5.89 19.24 -19.82
N HIS A 15 -4.63 19.17 -20.29
CA HIS A 15 -4.29 19.19 -21.73
C HIS A 15 -5.05 18.15 -22.55
N ASP A 16 -5.24 16.96 -22.00
CA ASP A 16 -5.86 15.81 -22.65
C ASP A 16 -7.34 15.59 -22.29
N ILE A 17 -8.00 16.52 -21.59
CA ILE A 17 -9.42 16.42 -21.21
C ILE A 17 -10.32 16.26 -22.45
N GLY A 18 -9.90 16.79 -23.57
CA GLY A 18 -10.58 16.66 -24.85
C GLY A 18 -10.66 15.24 -25.39
N LYS A 19 -9.82 14.29 -24.91
CA LYS A 19 -9.96 12.86 -25.24
C LYS A 19 -11.31 12.33 -24.73
N ILE A 20 -11.75 12.77 -23.55
CA ILE A 20 -13.07 12.41 -23.00
C ILE A 20 -14.18 13.00 -23.87
N VAL A 21 -14.04 14.26 -24.30
CA VAL A 21 -14.99 14.93 -25.20
C VAL A 21 -15.08 14.20 -26.54
N TYR A 22 -13.94 13.94 -27.16
CA TYR A 22 -13.88 13.22 -28.45
C TYR A 22 -14.52 11.82 -28.38
N ARG A 23 -14.15 11.05 -27.35
CA ARG A 23 -14.63 9.67 -27.15
C ARG A 23 -16.11 9.61 -26.75
N SER A 24 -16.70 10.71 -26.27
CA SER A 24 -18.15 10.81 -26.02
C SER A 24 -18.99 10.93 -27.30
N GLY A 25 -18.36 10.98 -28.50
CA GLY A 25 -19.01 11.04 -29.80
C GLY A 25 -18.97 12.42 -30.47
N VAL A 26 -18.31 13.40 -29.88
CA VAL A 26 -18.11 14.72 -30.48
C VAL A 26 -17.00 14.64 -31.52
N LYS A 27 -17.32 14.90 -32.80
CA LYS A 27 -16.38 14.78 -33.93
C LYS A 27 -15.51 16.04 -34.12
N ILE A 28 -14.74 16.39 -33.07
CA ILE A 28 -13.75 17.48 -33.12
C ILE A 28 -12.44 16.86 -32.63
N ASN A 29 -11.29 17.28 -33.14
CA ASN A 29 -10.02 16.78 -32.60
C ASN A 29 -9.94 17.08 -31.08
N HIS A 30 -9.23 16.24 -30.30
CA HIS A 30 -9.27 16.34 -28.86
C HIS A 30 -8.71 17.66 -28.31
N SER A 31 -7.72 18.29 -28.98
CA SER A 31 -7.14 19.55 -28.51
C SER A 31 -8.16 20.71 -28.62
N ASP A 32 -8.81 20.84 -29.79
CA ASP A 32 -9.88 21.84 -29.98
C ASP A 32 -11.12 21.47 -29.15
N GLY A 33 -11.48 20.18 -29.05
CA GLY A 33 -12.58 19.70 -28.19
C GLY A 33 -12.38 20.01 -26.73
N GLY A 34 -11.16 19.87 -26.20
CA GLY A 34 -10.80 20.26 -24.82
C GLY A 34 -10.89 21.77 -24.61
N TYR A 35 -10.36 22.56 -25.56
CA TYR A 35 -10.46 24.02 -25.53
C TYR A 35 -11.92 24.48 -25.50
N GLU A 36 -12.78 23.99 -26.43
CA GLU A 36 -14.20 24.35 -26.48
C GLU A 36 -14.96 23.93 -25.20
N PHE A 37 -14.68 22.75 -24.68
CA PHE A 37 -15.28 22.26 -23.44
C PHE A 37 -14.93 23.16 -22.25
N LEU A 38 -13.65 23.47 -22.05
CA LEU A 38 -13.20 24.30 -20.93
C LEU A 38 -13.72 25.74 -21.06
N LYS A 39 -13.70 26.32 -22.27
CA LYS A 39 -14.11 27.69 -22.51
C LYS A 39 -15.63 27.88 -22.41
N ASN A 40 -16.39 27.02 -23.13
CA ASN A 40 -17.83 27.25 -23.34
C ASN A 40 -18.71 26.50 -22.34
N GLU A 41 -18.33 25.29 -21.90
CA GLU A 41 -19.12 24.49 -20.96
C GLU A 41 -18.72 24.73 -19.49
N ILE A 42 -17.42 24.96 -19.23
CA ILE A 42 -16.91 25.24 -17.87
C ILE A 42 -16.83 26.73 -17.59
N GLY A 43 -16.68 27.59 -18.62
CA GLY A 43 -16.53 29.03 -18.45
C GLY A 43 -15.12 29.49 -18.08
N LEU A 44 -14.11 28.65 -18.33
CA LEU A 44 -12.70 28.98 -18.10
C LEU A 44 -12.27 30.09 -19.06
N ASN A 45 -11.74 31.19 -18.54
CA ASN A 45 -11.29 32.34 -19.34
C ASN A 45 -9.78 32.59 -19.27
N ASP A 46 -9.01 31.75 -18.57
CA ASP A 46 -7.57 31.91 -18.48
C ASP A 46 -6.92 31.51 -19.82
N ARG A 47 -6.25 32.48 -20.47
CA ARG A 47 -5.65 32.30 -21.78
C ARG A 47 -4.48 31.31 -21.72
N ASP A 48 -3.66 31.36 -20.68
CA ASP A 48 -2.49 30.47 -20.57
C ASP A 48 -2.93 28.99 -20.56
N ILE A 49 -3.98 28.68 -19.77
CA ILE A 49 -4.51 27.32 -19.68
C ILE A 49 -5.19 26.91 -20.99
N LEU A 50 -6.01 27.77 -21.56
CA LEU A 50 -6.74 27.49 -22.80
C LEU A 50 -5.79 27.30 -24.00
N ASP A 51 -4.78 28.16 -24.15
CA ASP A 51 -3.78 28.03 -25.22
C ASP A 51 -2.93 26.77 -25.04
N ALA A 52 -2.57 26.40 -23.84
CA ALA A 52 -1.83 25.17 -23.55
C ALA A 52 -2.66 23.93 -23.94
N VAL A 53 -3.93 23.86 -23.57
CA VAL A 53 -4.83 22.75 -23.96
C VAL A 53 -5.01 22.68 -25.46
N ARG A 54 -5.15 23.82 -26.14
CA ARG A 54 -5.39 23.87 -27.60
C ARG A 54 -4.15 23.51 -28.42
N TYR A 55 -2.98 23.92 -27.98
CA TYR A 55 -1.76 23.89 -28.77
C TYR A 55 -0.68 22.93 -28.23
N HIS A 56 -1.03 21.92 -27.42
CA HIS A 56 -0.06 20.97 -26.89
C HIS A 56 0.53 20.00 -27.92
N HIS A 57 0.13 20.06 -29.20
CA HIS A 57 0.71 19.25 -30.28
C HIS A 57 1.54 20.07 -31.24
N ALA A 58 2.59 19.46 -31.83
CA ALA A 58 3.56 20.13 -32.72
C ALA A 58 2.93 20.91 -33.88
N VAL A 59 1.96 20.33 -34.60
CA VAL A 59 1.37 20.95 -35.82
C VAL A 59 0.49 22.17 -35.47
N PRO A 60 -0.43 22.11 -34.49
CA PRO A 60 -1.15 23.30 -34.05
C PRO A 60 -0.21 24.36 -33.43
N LEU A 61 0.75 23.95 -32.61
CA LEU A 61 1.69 24.85 -31.93
C LEU A 61 2.57 25.64 -32.95
N SER A 62 3.04 24.99 -34.03
CA SER A 62 3.86 25.63 -35.05
C SER A 62 3.14 26.73 -35.81
N LYS A 63 1.79 26.66 -35.89
CA LYS A 63 0.93 27.61 -36.61
C LYS A 63 0.33 28.68 -35.68
N ALA A 64 0.44 28.50 -34.38
CA ALA A 64 -0.13 29.42 -33.39
C ALA A 64 0.71 30.70 -33.28
N THR A 65 0.03 31.83 -33.08
CA THR A 65 0.69 33.12 -32.75
C THR A 65 0.66 33.25 -31.24
N LEU A 66 1.72 32.76 -30.58
CA LEU A 66 1.91 32.79 -29.13
C LEU A 66 3.17 33.58 -28.76
N ASP A 67 3.18 34.15 -27.60
CA ASP A 67 4.38 34.79 -27.02
C ASP A 67 5.48 33.74 -26.80
N ASP A 68 6.76 34.14 -26.93
CA ASP A 68 7.87 33.18 -26.88
C ASP A 68 8.02 32.52 -25.49
N ASP A 69 7.43 33.08 -24.45
CA ASP A 69 7.34 32.52 -23.09
C ASP A 69 6.00 31.84 -22.77
N SER A 70 5.19 31.51 -23.80
CA SER A 70 3.88 30.87 -23.59
C SER A 70 3.99 29.53 -22.85
N VAL A 71 3.05 29.30 -21.90
CA VAL A 71 2.90 28.05 -21.17
C VAL A 71 2.68 26.83 -22.10
N ALA A 72 2.10 27.07 -23.30
CA ALA A 72 1.86 26.03 -24.29
C ALA A 72 3.13 25.25 -24.69
N TYR A 73 4.31 25.93 -24.75
CA TYR A 73 5.58 25.26 -25.06
C TYR A 73 6.03 24.32 -23.93
N ILE A 74 5.75 24.67 -22.66
CA ILE A 74 6.05 23.83 -21.51
C ILE A 74 5.16 22.60 -21.51
N THR A 75 3.85 22.78 -21.71
CA THR A 75 2.88 21.68 -21.79
C THR A 75 3.21 20.73 -22.96
N TYR A 76 3.57 21.28 -24.13
CA TYR A 76 3.98 20.50 -25.30
C TYR A 76 5.17 19.56 -25.00
N ILE A 77 6.25 20.10 -24.43
CA ILE A 77 7.43 19.27 -24.16
C ILE A 77 7.20 18.28 -23.02
N ALA A 78 6.42 18.66 -21.99
CA ALA A 78 6.06 17.81 -20.89
C ALA A 78 5.18 16.62 -21.32
N ASP A 79 4.17 16.86 -22.20
CA ASP A 79 3.38 15.81 -22.80
C ASP A 79 4.24 14.86 -23.67
N ASN A 80 5.15 15.40 -24.47
CA ASN A 80 6.04 14.57 -25.29
C ASN A 80 6.94 13.68 -24.40
N ILE A 81 7.47 14.19 -23.28
CA ILE A 81 8.29 13.41 -22.34
C ILE A 81 7.43 12.31 -21.70
N ALA A 82 6.24 12.62 -21.19
CA ALA A 82 5.31 11.65 -20.64
C ALA A 82 4.90 10.61 -21.70
N SER A 83 4.46 11.05 -22.87
CA SER A 83 4.09 10.18 -24.00
C SER A 83 5.22 9.26 -24.43
N ALA A 84 6.46 9.74 -24.46
CA ALA A 84 7.62 8.92 -24.82
C ALA A 84 7.96 7.88 -23.74
N SER A 85 7.59 8.12 -22.48
CA SER A 85 7.65 7.13 -21.40
C SER A 85 6.48 6.12 -21.45
N ASP A 86 5.28 6.57 -21.82
CA ASP A 86 4.05 5.76 -21.88
C ASP A 86 4.01 4.84 -23.08
N ARG A 87 4.17 5.44 -24.27
CA ARG A 87 3.91 4.79 -25.55
C ARG A 87 5.05 3.86 -25.93
N ARG A 88 4.75 2.58 -26.02
CA ARG A 88 5.63 1.56 -26.56
C ARG A 88 4.87 0.73 -27.57
N GLU A 89 5.51 0.49 -28.72
CA GLU A 89 4.88 -0.26 -29.81
C GLU A 89 4.55 -1.70 -29.37
N ASP A 90 3.33 -2.13 -29.66
CA ASP A 90 2.94 -3.53 -29.68
C ASP A 90 3.44 -4.13 -31.00
N GLU A 91 4.29 -5.14 -30.96
CA GLU A 91 4.87 -5.76 -32.17
C GLU A 91 3.82 -6.39 -33.08
N ASN A 92 2.66 -6.71 -32.53
CA ASN A 92 1.52 -7.26 -33.26
C ASN A 92 0.45 -6.20 -33.62
N GLY A 93 0.70 -4.93 -33.29
CA GLY A 93 -0.26 -3.86 -33.47
C GLY A 93 -0.37 -3.38 -34.92
N GLU A 94 -1.58 -3.37 -35.46
CA GLU A 94 -1.86 -2.76 -36.76
C GLU A 94 -2.08 -1.25 -36.64
N PRO A 95 -1.73 -0.45 -37.69
CA PRO A 95 -1.98 1.00 -37.66
C PRO A 95 -3.45 1.34 -37.57
N GLY A 96 -3.85 2.08 -36.52
CA GLY A 96 -5.25 2.52 -36.37
C GLY A 96 -5.50 3.13 -34.98
N PHE A 97 -6.76 3.49 -34.73
CA PHE A 97 -7.25 3.95 -33.42
C PHE A 97 -8.54 3.21 -33.09
N ALA A 98 -8.55 2.59 -31.92
CA ALA A 98 -9.71 1.88 -31.36
C ALA A 98 -10.19 2.62 -30.10
N ILE A 99 -11.04 3.64 -30.30
CA ILE A 99 -11.50 4.56 -29.25
C ILE A 99 -12.24 3.87 -28.08
N ASN A 100 -12.75 2.67 -28.32
CA ASN A 100 -13.48 1.87 -27.33
C ASN A 100 -12.58 0.90 -26.56
N THR A 101 -11.27 0.87 -26.85
CA THR A 101 -10.34 -0.07 -26.21
C THR A 101 -10.31 0.13 -24.70
N PRO A 102 -10.48 -0.93 -23.89
CA PRO A 102 -10.29 -0.87 -22.45
C PRO A 102 -8.81 -0.73 -22.10
N LEU A 103 -8.56 -0.28 -20.85
CA LEU A 103 -7.22 -0.21 -20.30
C LEU A 103 -6.66 -1.62 -20.13
N GLU A 104 -5.48 -1.88 -20.69
CA GLU A 104 -4.72 -3.10 -20.42
C GLU A 104 -4.09 -3.03 -19.04
N SER A 105 -3.93 -4.19 -18.42
CA SER A 105 -3.29 -4.23 -17.10
C SER A 105 -1.78 -4.04 -17.22
N VAL A 106 -1.21 -3.22 -16.34
CA VAL A 106 0.24 -3.04 -16.25
C VAL A 106 0.96 -4.34 -15.86
N PHE A 107 0.25 -5.26 -15.21
CA PHE A 107 0.78 -6.58 -14.83
C PHE A 107 0.93 -7.53 -16.02
N ASN A 108 0.29 -7.28 -17.16
CA ASN A 108 0.49 -8.05 -18.40
C ASN A 108 1.96 -8.13 -18.83
N LEU A 109 2.74 -7.10 -18.50
CA LEU A 109 4.14 -6.97 -18.90
C LEU A 109 5.13 -7.25 -17.78
N LEU A 110 4.66 -7.35 -16.54
CA LEU A 110 5.51 -7.48 -15.36
C LEU A 110 6.07 -8.90 -15.22
N ASN A 111 7.37 -9.03 -14.88
CA ASN A 111 8.04 -10.31 -14.60
C ASN A 111 7.84 -11.38 -15.69
N ASN A 112 7.98 -10.98 -16.97
CA ASN A 112 7.78 -11.85 -18.13
C ASN A 112 6.36 -12.44 -18.26
N ASN A 113 5.34 -11.78 -17.68
CA ASN A 113 3.95 -12.15 -17.90
C ASN A 113 3.57 -11.94 -19.37
N ASN A 114 2.85 -12.90 -19.96
CA ASN A 114 2.40 -12.89 -21.35
C ASN A 114 0.87 -12.95 -21.43
N GLN A 115 0.18 -12.68 -20.35
CA GLN A 115 -1.28 -12.57 -20.35
C GLN A 115 -1.70 -11.26 -21.02
N LYS A 116 -2.92 -11.21 -21.53
CA LYS A 116 -3.51 -10.00 -22.08
C LYS A 116 -4.87 -9.77 -21.43
N LEU A 117 -4.82 -9.19 -20.23
CA LEU A 117 -5.99 -8.92 -19.40
C LEU A 117 -6.32 -7.42 -19.41
N TYR A 118 -7.59 -7.13 -19.19
CA TYR A 118 -8.14 -5.78 -19.29
C TYR A 118 -8.91 -5.41 -18.02
N TYR A 119 -8.86 -4.13 -17.65
CA TYR A 119 -9.74 -3.58 -16.64
C TYR A 119 -11.12 -3.27 -17.24
N LYS A 120 -12.17 -3.52 -16.47
CA LYS A 120 -13.52 -3.11 -16.84
C LYS A 120 -13.64 -1.59 -16.79
N PRO A 121 -14.46 -0.99 -17.70
CA PRO A 121 -14.82 0.42 -17.62
C PRO A 121 -15.46 0.74 -16.27
N ALA A 122 -14.75 1.51 -15.44
CA ALA A 122 -15.19 1.89 -14.11
C ALA A 122 -14.64 3.25 -13.71
N MET A 123 -15.33 3.91 -12.80
CA MET A 123 -14.81 5.07 -12.06
C MET A 123 -14.38 4.54 -10.68
N LEU A 124 -13.40 5.19 -10.07
CA LEU A 124 -12.98 4.82 -8.73
C LEU A 124 -14.13 5.14 -7.75
N ASP A 125 -14.44 4.17 -6.90
CA ASP A 125 -15.51 4.28 -5.92
C ASP A 125 -14.93 4.53 -4.53
N ASP A 126 -15.43 5.54 -3.84
CA ASP A 126 -15.04 5.88 -2.47
C ASP A 126 -15.36 4.76 -1.46
N SER A 127 -16.35 3.90 -1.76
CA SER A 127 -16.74 2.81 -0.86
C SER A 127 -15.70 1.69 -0.80
N GLY A 128 -14.90 1.52 -1.85
CA GLY A 128 -13.92 0.44 -2.01
C GLY A 128 -14.54 -0.94 -2.14
N ASP A 129 -15.87 -1.06 -2.22
CA ASP A 129 -16.55 -2.34 -2.29
C ASP A 129 -16.32 -3.05 -3.64
N PHE A 130 -16.00 -2.31 -4.70
CA PHE A 130 -15.66 -2.83 -6.01
C PHE A 130 -14.13 -2.87 -6.22
N ILE A 131 -13.60 -4.07 -6.39
CA ILE A 131 -12.20 -4.31 -6.76
C ILE A 131 -12.15 -4.62 -8.25
N ASN A 132 -11.59 -3.72 -9.06
CA ASN A 132 -11.46 -3.92 -10.50
C ASN A 132 -10.24 -4.80 -10.80
N CYS A 133 -10.41 -6.11 -10.71
CA CYS A 133 -9.38 -7.06 -11.11
C CYS A 133 -9.33 -7.19 -12.64
N PRO A 134 -8.13 -7.29 -13.25
CA PRO A 134 -7.99 -7.55 -14.67
C PRO A 134 -8.63 -8.89 -15.08
N SER A 135 -9.20 -8.98 -16.26
CA SER A 135 -9.84 -10.19 -16.77
C SER A 135 -9.62 -10.35 -18.27
N GLU A 136 -9.77 -11.58 -18.79
CA GLU A 136 -9.73 -11.89 -20.24
C GLU A 136 -10.89 -11.22 -20.99
N GLN A 137 -11.96 -10.89 -20.28
CA GLN A 137 -13.15 -10.28 -20.88
C GLN A 137 -12.86 -8.83 -21.27
N LYS A 138 -12.75 -8.59 -22.55
CA LYS A 138 -12.57 -7.25 -23.12
C LYS A 138 -13.90 -6.50 -23.16
N GLU A 139 -14.25 -5.81 -22.07
CA GLU A 139 -15.41 -4.93 -22.03
C GLU A 139 -15.04 -3.56 -22.64
N GLU A 140 -15.62 -3.25 -23.78
CA GLU A 140 -15.34 -2.00 -24.51
C GLU A 140 -16.03 -0.80 -23.84
N PHE A 141 -15.32 0.34 -23.89
CA PHE A 141 -15.91 1.62 -23.52
C PHE A 141 -16.99 2.04 -24.51
N THR A 142 -18.12 2.52 -24.03
CA THR A 142 -19.17 3.09 -24.86
C THR A 142 -19.09 4.62 -24.89
N SER A 143 -19.61 5.24 -25.94
CA SER A 143 -19.77 6.69 -25.99
C SER A 143 -20.66 7.21 -24.83
N GLY A 144 -21.63 6.41 -24.40
CA GLY A 144 -22.47 6.71 -23.24
C GLY A 144 -21.68 6.78 -21.93
N TYR A 145 -20.72 5.87 -21.73
CA TYR A 145 -19.81 5.93 -20.58
C TYR A 145 -18.97 7.22 -20.59
N TYR A 146 -18.34 7.54 -21.71
CA TYR A 146 -17.58 8.78 -21.85
C TYR A 146 -18.44 10.04 -21.67
N SER A 147 -19.71 10.00 -22.14
CA SER A 147 -20.66 11.09 -21.89
C SER A 147 -20.96 11.27 -20.39
N ALA A 148 -21.10 10.18 -19.64
CA ALA A 148 -21.29 10.24 -18.20
C ALA A 148 -20.04 10.78 -17.47
N VAL A 149 -18.83 10.38 -17.89
CA VAL A 149 -17.56 10.92 -17.37
C VAL A 149 -17.46 12.42 -17.70
N LYS A 150 -17.73 12.83 -18.94
CA LYS A 150 -17.74 14.26 -19.36
C LYS A 150 -18.68 15.08 -18.48
N GLU A 151 -19.89 14.58 -18.23
CA GLU A 151 -20.89 15.26 -17.41
C GLU A 151 -20.41 15.42 -15.96
N LYS A 152 -19.78 14.40 -15.39
CA LYS A 152 -19.17 14.51 -14.06
C LYS A 152 -18.03 15.54 -14.04
N PHE A 153 -17.15 15.54 -15.05
CA PHE A 153 -16.12 16.58 -15.18
C PHE A 153 -16.77 17.99 -15.24
N ARG A 154 -17.81 18.17 -16.04
CA ARG A 154 -18.50 19.45 -16.14
C ARG A 154 -19.04 19.91 -14.80
N ASN A 155 -19.75 19.03 -14.10
CA ASN A 155 -20.39 19.39 -12.83
C ASN A 155 -19.37 19.70 -11.73
N LEU A 156 -18.22 19.05 -11.73
CA LEU A 156 -17.19 19.21 -10.71
C LEU A 156 -16.24 20.38 -11.02
N LEU A 157 -15.82 20.55 -12.28
CA LEU A 157 -14.96 21.67 -12.69
C LEU A 157 -15.64 23.04 -12.53
N THR A 158 -16.97 23.12 -12.69
CA THR A 158 -17.71 24.37 -12.43
C THR A 158 -17.71 24.78 -10.97
N THR A 159 -17.33 23.91 -10.04
CA THR A 159 -17.14 24.27 -8.61
C THR A 159 -15.80 24.93 -8.33
N ILE A 160 -14.87 24.92 -9.28
CA ILE A 160 -13.51 25.50 -9.15
C ILE A 160 -13.51 26.90 -9.78
N ASP A 161 -13.14 27.92 -9.02
CA ASP A 161 -12.98 29.29 -9.49
C ASP A 161 -11.55 29.52 -10.02
N PHE A 162 -11.31 29.29 -11.30
CA PHE A 162 -10.00 29.48 -11.93
C PHE A 162 -9.57 30.96 -12.06
N SER A 163 -10.44 31.92 -11.73
CA SER A 163 -10.09 33.36 -11.76
C SER A 163 -9.11 33.76 -10.62
N LYS A 164 -9.02 32.93 -9.59
CA LYS A 164 -8.11 33.10 -8.46
C LYS A 164 -7.33 31.81 -8.25
N PRO A 165 -6.27 31.56 -9.03
CA PRO A 165 -5.53 30.32 -8.94
C PRO A 165 -4.93 30.13 -7.55
N VAL A 166 -5.28 29.03 -6.90
CA VAL A 166 -4.75 28.59 -5.62
C VAL A 166 -4.29 27.15 -5.73
N GLU A 167 -3.32 26.79 -4.92
CA GLU A 167 -2.71 25.46 -4.94
C GLU A 167 -3.70 24.32 -4.75
N GLN A 168 -4.74 24.52 -3.97
CA GLN A 168 -5.82 23.56 -3.73
C GLN A 168 -6.53 23.12 -5.03
N TYR A 169 -6.50 23.94 -6.09
CA TYR A 169 -7.08 23.52 -7.39
C TYR A 169 -6.29 22.42 -8.05
N VAL A 170 -4.95 22.41 -7.90
CA VAL A 170 -4.12 21.34 -8.39
C VAL A 170 -4.48 20.01 -7.70
N ASN A 171 -4.66 20.03 -6.39
CA ASN A 171 -5.07 18.85 -5.63
C ASN A 171 -6.49 18.40 -6.01
N SER A 172 -7.44 19.34 -6.19
CA SER A 172 -8.79 19.05 -6.68
C SER A 172 -8.76 18.39 -8.07
N LEU A 173 -7.94 18.89 -8.99
CA LEU A 173 -7.80 18.31 -10.33
C LEU A 173 -7.17 16.91 -10.27
N LEU A 174 -6.15 16.71 -9.45
CA LEU A 174 -5.55 15.39 -9.25
C LEU A 174 -6.56 14.37 -8.74
N GLU A 175 -7.34 14.71 -7.71
CA GLU A 175 -8.39 13.84 -7.17
C GLU A 175 -9.50 13.56 -8.19
N LEU A 176 -9.90 14.57 -8.96
CA LEU A 176 -10.90 14.45 -10.01
C LEU A 176 -10.45 13.49 -11.11
N PHE A 177 -9.22 13.67 -11.61
CA PHE A 177 -8.66 12.79 -12.63
C PHE A 177 -8.43 11.38 -12.10
N GLU A 178 -7.95 11.21 -10.86
CA GLU A 178 -7.81 9.90 -10.23
C GLU A 178 -9.17 9.19 -10.16
N GLY A 179 -10.20 9.86 -9.65
CA GLY A 179 -11.54 9.28 -9.53
C GLY A 179 -12.17 8.88 -10.85
N LEU A 180 -12.01 9.68 -11.90
CA LEU A 180 -12.72 9.49 -13.18
C LEU A 180 -11.89 8.78 -14.25
N CYS A 181 -10.55 8.90 -14.24
CA CYS A 181 -9.69 8.47 -15.32
C CYS A 181 -8.72 7.33 -14.99
N THR A 182 -8.79 6.77 -13.77
CA THR A 182 -7.91 5.66 -13.33
C THR A 182 -7.93 4.45 -14.28
N TYR A 183 -9.09 4.14 -14.87
CA TYR A 183 -9.26 2.98 -15.76
C TYR A 183 -9.47 3.37 -17.24
N ILE A 184 -9.31 4.64 -17.59
CA ILE A 184 -9.41 5.11 -18.99
C ILE A 184 -8.00 5.13 -19.60
N PRO A 185 -7.75 4.47 -20.76
CA PRO A 185 -6.42 4.48 -21.37
C PRO A 185 -6.03 5.88 -21.90
N SER A 186 -4.77 6.26 -21.71
CA SER A 186 -4.21 7.51 -22.22
C SER A 186 -4.15 7.51 -23.76
N SER A 187 -3.74 6.39 -24.35
CA SER A 187 -3.69 6.17 -25.80
C SER A 187 -4.72 5.11 -26.22
N THR A 188 -5.27 5.29 -27.43
CA THR A 188 -6.13 4.32 -28.11
C THR A 188 -5.56 3.92 -29.46
N SER A 189 -4.28 4.20 -29.70
CA SER A 189 -3.52 3.72 -30.86
C SER A 189 -3.39 2.19 -30.79
N THR A 190 -3.76 1.51 -31.86
CA THR A 190 -3.67 0.04 -31.93
C THR A 190 -2.25 -0.46 -32.16
N LYS A 191 -1.30 0.45 -32.39
CA LYS A 191 0.15 0.16 -32.42
C LYS A 191 0.82 0.17 -31.06
N GLU A 192 0.14 0.59 -30.01
CA GLU A 192 0.71 0.83 -28.69
C GLU A 192 0.03 -0.04 -27.65
N VAL A 193 0.76 -0.45 -26.63
CA VAL A 193 0.18 -1.10 -25.45
C VAL A 193 -0.60 -0.06 -24.66
N ALA A 194 -1.89 -0.30 -24.44
CA ALA A 194 -2.80 0.64 -23.77
C ALA A 194 -2.82 0.43 -22.25
N ASP A 195 -1.65 0.32 -21.59
CA ASP A 195 -1.47 -0.04 -20.18
C ASP A 195 -1.31 1.17 -19.24
N ILE A 196 -1.21 2.39 -19.79
CA ILE A 196 -1.11 3.61 -18.98
C ILE A 196 -2.44 4.35 -18.99
N SER A 197 -2.94 4.67 -17.80
CA SER A 197 -4.19 5.41 -17.65
C SER A 197 -4.06 6.88 -18.03
N LEU A 198 -5.19 7.50 -18.39
CA LEU A 198 -5.24 8.94 -18.65
C LEU A 198 -4.89 9.76 -17.40
N PHE A 199 -5.19 9.24 -16.20
CA PHE A 199 -4.77 9.86 -14.95
C PHE A 199 -3.24 9.82 -14.79
N ASP A 200 -2.60 8.65 -14.93
CA ASP A 200 -1.16 8.51 -14.77
C ASP A 200 -0.40 9.38 -15.77
N HIS A 201 -0.84 9.41 -17.01
CA HIS A 201 -0.30 10.26 -18.06
C HIS A 201 -0.40 11.76 -17.71
N SER A 202 -1.60 12.23 -17.35
CA SER A 202 -1.83 13.65 -17.02
C SER A 202 -1.06 14.07 -15.76
N LYS A 203 -0.98 13.20 -14.76
CA LYS A 203 -0.20 13.43 -13.53
C LYS A 203 1.30 13.58 -13.83
N LEU A 204 1.88 12.69 -14.62
CA LEU A 204 3.29 12.77 -15.01
C LEU A 204 3.58 13.99 -15.88
N THR A 205 2.70 14.31 -16.84
CA THR A 205 2.81 15.53 -17.64
C THR A 205 2.85 16.78 -16.75
N ALA A 206 1.99 16.84 -15.74
CA ALA A 206 1.97 17.95 -14.78
C ALA A 206 3.24 18.01 -13.90
N ALA A 207 3.75 16.87 -13.48
CA ALA A 207 5.00 16.77 -12.74
C ALA A 207 6.19 17.30 -13.56
N PHE A 208 6.31 16.86 -14.82
CA PHE A 208 7.36 17.34 -15.72
C PHE A 208 7.20 18.82 -16.03
N ALA A 209 5.99 19.31 -16.30
CA ALA A 209 5.75 20.71 -16.59
C ALA A 209 6.19 21.63 -15.44
N GLY A 210 5.87 21.26 -14.19
CA GLY A 210 6.32 21.98 -13.02
C GLY A 210 7.85 22.01 -12.89
N CYS A 211 8.51 20.87 -13.09
CA CYS A 211 9.98 20.77 -13.06
C CYS A 211 10.65 21.57 -14.17
N ILE A 212 10.12 21.50 -15.39
CA ILE A 212 10.65 22.26 -16.56
C ILE A 212 10.61 23.75 -16.28
N TYR A 213 9.48 24.27 -15.80
CA TYR A 213 9.38 25.69 -15.47
C TYR A 213 10.38 26.12 -14.39
N THR A 214 10.49 25.34 -13.31
CA THR A 214 11.46 25.62 -12.24
C THR A 214 12.91 25.61 -12.77
N TYR A 215 13.24 24.64 -13.62
CA TYR A 215 14.56 24.54 -14.26
C TYR A 215 14.86 25.73 -15.18
N LEU A 216 13.90 26.13 -16.03
CA LEU A 216 14.06 27.28 -16.95
C LEU A 216 14.21 28.59 -16.17
N LYS A 217 13.38 28.80 -15.15
CA LYS A 217 13.43 29.97 -14.24
C LYS A 217 14.81 30.09 -13.57
N ALA A 218 15.32 28.98 -13.02
CA ALA A 218 16.62 28.96 -12.35
C ALA A 218 17.79 29.24 -13.30
N ASN A 219 17.69 28.89 -14.58
CA ASN A 219 18.68 29.11 -15.59
C ASN A 219 18.49 30.46 -16.37
N GLY A 220 17.49 31.25 -15.99
CA GLY A 220 17.24 32.55 -16.62
C GLY A 220 16.75 32.48 -18.08
N ILE A 221 16.13 31.32 -18.44
CA ILE A 221 15.63 31.07 -19.80
C ILE A 221 14.18 31.53 -19.90
N SER A 222 13.91 32.55 -20.72
CA SER A 222 12.58 33.10 -20.94
C SER A 222 12.03 32.81 -22.35
N ASP A 223 12.86 32.46 -23.32
CA ASP A 223 12.42 32.03 -24.65
C ASP A 223 12.13 30.53 -24.68
N TYR A 224 10.94 30.17 -24.21
CA TYR A 224 10.49 28.77 -24.19
C TYR A 224 10.30 28.19 -25.61
N LYS A 225 9.88 29.03 -26.57
CA LYS A 225 9.72 28.62 -27.97
C LYS A 225 11.02 28.12 -28.56
N THR A 226 12.11 28.83 -28.37
CA THR A 226 13.41 28.39 -28.89
C THR A 226 13.93 27.20 -28.11
N GLU A 227 13.84 27.21 -26.79
CA GLU A 227 14.41 26.17 -25.94
C GLU A 227 13.65 24.84 -26.04
N LEU A 228 12.33 24.88 -25.97
CA LEU A 228 11.49 23.66 -25.82
C LEU A 228 10.88 23.18 -27.13
N PHE A 229 10.66 24.08 -28.11
CA PHE A 229 10.04 23.70 -29.38
C PHE A 229 11.06 23.58 -30.52
N LYS A 230 11.89 24.60 -30.75
CA LYS A 230 12.90 24.53 -31.82
C LYS A 230 14.09 23.63 -31.51
N ASN A 231 14.49 23.56 -30.23
CA ASN A 231 15.63 22.81 -29.74
C ASN A 231 15.21 21.62 -28.86
N SER A 232 14.00 21.09 -29.04
CA SER A 232 13.43 20.00 -28.21
C SER A 232 14.34 18.77 -28.11
N GLU A 233 14.99 18.35 -29.21
CA GLU A 233 15.92 17.21 -29.21
C GLU A 233 17.08 17.42 -28.24
N LYS A 234 17.65 18.65 -28.20
CA LYS A 234 18.71 18.97 -27.27
C LYS A 234 18.22 19.05 -25.82
N PHE A 235 16.96 19.44 -25.62
CA PHE A 235 16.37 19.47 -24.28
C PHE A 235 16.18 18.08 -23.68
N TYR A 236 15.88 17.07 -24.49
CA TYR A 236 15.75 15.69 -24.02
C TYR A 236 17.03 15.12 -23.39
N ASP A 237 18.20 15.58 -23.80
CA ASP A 237 19.51 15.19 -23.24
C ASP A 237 19.92 15.99 -22.02
N LYS A 238 19.25 17.15 -21.75
CA LYS A 238 19.58 17.97 -20.59
C LYS A 238 19.15 17.29 -19.31
N LYS A 239 20.03 17.26 -18.31
CA LYS A 239 19.70 16.82 -16.96
C LYS A 239 18.87 17.88 -16.25
N ALA A 240 17.65 18.10 -16.75
CA ALA A 240 16.71 19.07 -16.20
C ALA A 240 15.94 18.55 -15.00
N PHE A 241 15.98 17.24 -14.76
CA PHE A 241 15.24 16.55 -13.73
C PHE A 241 16.15 15.89 -12.72
N MET A 242 15.57 15.56 -11.59
CA MET A 242 16.18 14.82 -10.51
C MET A 242 15.16 13.82 -10.00
N LEU A 243 15.49 12.51 -9.98
CA LEU A 243 14.72 11.52 -9.25
C LEU A 243 15.21 11.52 -7.80
N TYR A 244 14.32 11.83 -6.87
CA TYR A 244 14.60 11.90 -5.44
C TYR A 244 13.82 10.83 -4.69
N SER A 245 14.42 10.26 -3.68
CA SER A 245 13.77 9.34 -2.77
C SER A 245 14.07 9.69 -1.32
N LEU A 246 13.09 9.45 -0.47
CA LEU A 246 13.19 9.64 0.97
C LEU A 246 12.69 8.37 1.67
N ASP A 247 13.44 7.93 2.68
CA ASP A 247 13.18 6.69 3.43
C ASP A 247 13.25 6.96 4.94
N ILE A 248 12.21 6.52 5.66
CA ILE A 248 12.14 6.60 7.12
C ILE A 248 12.63 5.30 7.72
N SER A 249 13.71 5.36 8.49
CA SER A 249 14.25 4.23 9.24
C SER A 249 13.68 4.18 10.66
N GLY A 250 13.47 2.98 11.20
CA GLY A 250 13.01 2.77 12.58
C GLY A 250 11.51 2.62 12.76
N ILE A 251 10.74 2.58 11.67
CA ILE A 251 9.27 2.50 11.65
C ILE A 251 8.75 1.36 12.52
N GLN A 252 9.22 0.14 12.30
CA GLN A 252 8.76 -1.04 13.04
C GLN A 252 9.03 -0.90 14.53
N LYS A 253 10.26 -0.49 14.91
CA LYS A 253 10.59 -0.25 16.31
C LYS A 253 9.70 0.84 16.92
N PHE A 254 9.43 1.91 16.19
CA PHE A 254 8.53 2.98 16.63
C PHE A 254 7.11 2.47 16.86
N ILE A 255 6.55 1.70 15.93
CA ILE A 255 5.18 1.17 16.03
C ILE A 255 5.09 0.19 17.20
N TYR A 256 6.00 -0.79 17.30
CA TYR A 256 5.88 -1.92 18.22
C TYR A 256 6.44 -1.67 19.63
N THR A 257 7.05 -0.53 19.91
CA THR A 257 7.53 -0.20 21.27
C THR A 257 6.37 0.18 22.19
N ILE A 258 5.52 -0.79 22.57
CA ILE A 258 4.37 -0.54 23.44
C ILE A 258 4.19 -1.69 24.44
N ASN A 259 4.14 -1.35 25.75
CA ASN A 259 4.01 -2.30 26.86
C ASN A 259 2.77 -2.03 27.74
N ILE A 260 1.59 -1.76 27.14
CA ILE A 260 0.38 -1.40 27.91
C ILE A 260 -0.87 -2.15 27.43
N GLN A 261 -1.84 -2.29 28.35
CA GLN A 261 -3.21 -2.63 27.99
C GLN A 261 -3.77 -1.59 27.00
N GLY A 262 -4.56 -2.01 26.00
CA GLY A 262 -5.00 -1.14 24.91
C GLY A 262 -3.94 -0.95 23.80
N ALA A 263 -2.97 -1.85 23.71
CA ALA A 263 -1.86 -1.78 22.75
C ALA A 263 -2.35 -1.62 21.30
N LEU A 264 -3.42 -2.31 20.89
CA LEU A 264 -3.94 -2.28 19.53
C LEU A 264 -4.35 -0.87 19.07
N LYS A 265 -5.03 -0.11 19.93
CA LYS A 265 -5.40 1.30 19.66
C LYS A 265 -4.15 2.16 19.44
N THR A 266 -3.16 1.99 20.33
CA THR A 266 -1.92 2.80 20.26
C THR A 266 -1.05 2.43 19.07
N LEU A 267 -1.00 1.14 18.69
CA LEU A 267 -0.31 0.68 17.47
C LEU A 267 -0.89 1.33 16.22
N ARG A 268 -2.22 1.31 16.07
CA ARG A 268 -2.91 1.96 14.96
C ARG A 268 -2.62 3.46 14.92
N ALA A 269 -2.69 4.13 16.06
CA ALA A 269 -2.41 5.56 16.11
C ALA A 269 -0.96 5.89 15.71
N ARG A 270 0.01 5.05 16.08
CA ARG A 270 1.41 5.23 15.68
C ARG A 270 1.62 5.00 14.20
N SER A 271 0.97 3.98 13.64
CA SER A 271 1.03 3.70 12.20
C SER A 271 0.42 4.85 11.41
N PHE A 272 -0.81 5.25 11.74
CA PHE A 272 -1.48 6.37 11.10
C PHE A 272 -0.70 7.69 11.25
N TYR A 273 -0.11 7.92 12.42
CA TYR A 273 0.74 9.08 12.63
C TYR A 273 1.95 9.11 11.69
N LEU A 274 2.61 7.96 11.47
CA LEU A 274 3.75 7.88 10.54
C LEU A 274 3.31 8.09 9.08
N GLU A 275 2.13 7.63 8.71
CA GLU A 275 1.58 7.91 7.38
C GLU A 275 1.32 9.42 7.19
N ILE A 276 0.63 10.05 8.13
CA ILE A 276 0.43 11.51 8.09
C ILE A 276 1.75 12.28 8.21
N PHE A 277 2.70 11.78 9.00
CA PHE A 277 4.02 12.38 9.10
C PHE A 277 4.73 12.40 7.73
N MET A 278 4.70 11.28 6.99
CA MET A 278 5.27 11.20 5.64
C MET A 278 4.56 12.19 4.70
N GLU A 279 3.24 12.17 4.64
CA GLU A 279 2.48 13.07 3.78
C GLU A 279 2.74 14.55 4.12
N HIS A 280 2.81 14.88 5.42
CA HIS A 280 3.10 16.23 5.89
C HIS A 280 4.50 16.71 5.49
N ILE A 281 5.53 15.88 5.68
CA ILE A 281 6.89 16.29 5.30
C ILE A 281 7.04 16.38 3.78
N LEU A 282 6.33 15.57 3.00
CA LEU A 282 6.32 15.69 1.54
C LEU A 282 5.65 16.99 1.10
N ASP A 283 4.51 17.35 1.67
CA ASP A 283 3.83 18.62 1.36
C ASP A 283 4.70 19.83 1.75
N GLU A 284 5.35 19.82 2.93
CA GLU A 284 6.28 20.87 3.33
C GLU A 284 7.50 20.98 2.39
N LEU A 285 7.98 19.85 1.88
CA LEU A 285 9.07 19.84 0.90
C LEU A 285 8.60 20.41 -0.44
N LEU A 286 7.46 19.96 -0.95
CA LEU A 286 6.87 20.43 -2.21
C LEU A 286 6.56 21.93 -2.15
N ASP A 287 6.02 22.42 -1.04
CA ASP A 287 5.77 23.85 -0.82
C ASP A 287 7.07 24.67 -0.93
N LYS A 288 8.18 24.19 -0.32
CA LYS A 288 9.49 24.86 -0.41
C LYS A 288 10.08 24.86 -1.82
N LEU A 289 9.81 23.80 -2.59
CA LEU A 289 10.25 23.63 -3.97
C LEU A 289 9.32 24.31 -5.00
N GLU A 290 8.24 24.93 -4.56
CA GLU A 290 7.17 25.44 -5.43
C GLU A 290 6.59 24.38 -6.38
N LEU A 291 6.57 23.11 -5.99
CA LEU A 291 6.05 21.98 -6.77
C LEU A 291 4.72 21.47 -6.19
N SER A 292 4.07 20.55 -6.90
CA SER A 292 2.76 20.02 -6.55
C SER A 292 2.81 18.53 -6.19
N ARG A 293 1.72 18.00 -5.63
CA ARG A 293 1.57 16.55 -5.38
C ARG A 293 1.61 15.69 -6.65
N ALA A 294 1.48 16.27 -7.86
CA ALA A 294 1.74 15.56 -9.11
C ALA A 294 3.16 14.98 -9.15
N ASN A 295 4.12 15.64 -8.50
CA ASN A 295 5.52 15.23 -8.44
C ASN A 295 5.79 14.01 -7.56
N ILE A 296 4.80 13.55 -6.76
CA ILE A 296 4.90 12.32 -5.97
C ILE A 296 4.59 11.14 -6.89
N ILE A 297 5.62 10.38 -7.25
CA ILE A 297 5.50 9.16 -8.07
C ILE A 297 5.01 7.99 -7.23
N TYR A 298 5.56 7.86 -6.03
CA TYR A 298 5.26 6.80 -5.08
C TYR A 298 5.32 7.31 -3.64
N THR A 299 4.41 6.86 -2.80
CA THR A 299 4.50 6.97 -1.34
C THR A 299 3.87 5.74 -0.69
N GLY A 300 4.61 5.10 0.21
CA GLY A 300 4.13 3.93 0.94
C GLY A 300 5.22 3.34 1.83
N GLY A 301 4.83 2.70 2.94
CA GLY A 301 5.76 2.02 3.83
C GLY A 301 6.85 2.91 4.47
N GLY A 302 6.67 4.24 4.47
CA GLY A 302 7.70 5.19 4.93
C GLY A 302 8.76 5.48 3.89
N HIS A 303 8.51 5.17 2.64
CA HIS A 303 9.38 5.41 1.49
C HIS A 303 8.63 6.17 0.40
N CYS A 304 9.32 7.04 -0.34
CA CYS A 304 8.73 7.75 -1.47
C CYS A 304 9.72 7.95 -2.62
N TYR A 305 9.17 8.18 -3.82
CA TYR A 305 9.89 8.70 -4.98
C TYR A 305 9.21 9.95 -5.51
N LEU A 306 10.02 10.98 -5.81
CA LEU A 306 9.57 12.24 -6.40
C LEU A 306 10.40 12.56 -7.66
N ILE A 307 9.75 13.21 -8.62
CA ILE A 307 10.46 13.86 -9.72
C ILE A 307 10.54 15.36 -9.44
N LEU A 308 11.75 15.89 -9.41
CA LEU A 308 12.08 17.26 -9.04
C LEU A 308 12.86 17.98 -10.16
N ALA A 309 12.91 19.31 -10.11
CA ALA A 309 13.77 20.09 -11.00
C ALA A 309 15.24 20.00 -10.54
N ASN A 310 16.15 19.75 -11.46
CA ASN A 310 17.59 19.71 -11.16
C ASN A 310 18.16 21.14 -11.16
N THR A 311 18.17 21.76 -9.99
CA THR A 311 18.76 23.08 -9.76
C THR A 311 19.60 23.07 -8.50
N ASP A 312 20.58 24.01 -8.39
CA ASP A 312 21.39 24.14 -7.17
C ASP A 312 20.53 24.52 -5.96
N GLU A 313 19.48 25.35 -6.19
CA GLU A 313 18.52 25.73 -5.16
C GLU A 313 17.74 24.49 -4.64
N THR A 314 17.30 23.59 -5.54
CA THR A 314 16.65 22.33 -5.17
C THR A 314 17.56 21.49 -4.26
N LYS A 315 18.83 21.32 -4.63
CA LYS A 315 19.81 20.55 -3.84
C LYS A 315 20.01 21.14 -2.45
N GLN A 316 20.14 22.47 -2.37
CA GLN A 316 20.25 23.16 -1.09
C GLN A 316 19.01 22.98 -0.21
N ILE A 317 17.82 23.13 -0.79
CA ILE A 317 16.55 22.92 -0.09
C ILE A 317 16.45 21.50 0.45
N LEU A 318 16.83 20.47 -0.33
CA LEU A 318 16.82 19.07 0.10
C LEU A 318 17.74 18.84 1.31
N ASP A 319 18.96 19.37 1.29
CA ASP A 319 19.90 19.22 2.39
C ASP A 319 19.45 19.95 3.68
N GLU A 320 18.94 21.17 3.55
CA GLU A 320 18.38 21.93 4.68
C GLU A 320 17.13 21.27 5.25
N PHE A 321 16.26 20.76 4.39
CA PHE A 321 15.05 20.06 4.76
C PHE A 321 15.34 18.79 5.54
N GLU A 322 16.24 17.94 5.04
CA GLU A 322 16.62 16.69 5.71
C GLU A 322 17.24 16.96 7.09
N LYS A 323 18.11 17.99 7.20
CA LYS A 323 18.67 18.41 8.50
C LYS A 323 17.59 18.89 9.46
N ALA A 324 16.62 19.69 8.98
CA ALA A 324 15.53 20.20 9.82
C ALA A 324 14.62 19.07 10.33
N VAL A 325 14.24 18.12 9.46
CA VAL A 325 13.43 16.96 9.84
C VAL A 325 14.17 16.08 10.84
N ASN A 326 15.43 15.72 10.56
CA ASN A 326 16.21 14.86 11.45
C ASN A 326 16.50 15.55 12.80
N GLY A 327 16.76 16.87 12.80
CA GLY A 327 16.88 17.64 14.05
C GLY A 327 15.61 17.55 14.91
N TRP A 328 14.43 17.68 14.27
CA TRP A 328 13.15 17.52 14.94
C TRP A 328 12.92 16.09 15.44
N LEU A 329 13.32 15.08 14.65
CA LEU A 329 13.22 13.66 15.05
C LEU A 329 14.11 13.35 16.26
N ILE A 330 15.33 13.88 16.31
CA ILE A 330 16.24 13.76 17.45
C ILE A 330 15.57 14.35 18.72
N ASP A 331 14.98 15.54 18.61
CA ASP A 331 14.35 16.22 19.75
C ASP A 331 13.13 15.49 20.31
N ASN A 332 12.39 14.75 19.47
CA ASN A 332 11.14 14.10 19.89
C ASN A 332 11.28 12.59 20.08
N PHE A 333 12.18 11.92 19.38
CA PHE A 333 12.30 10.46 19.32
C PHE A 333 13.74 9.94 19.54
N ALA A 334 14.71 10.82 19.81
CA ALA A 334 16.11 10.47 19.94
C ALA A 334 16.62 9.67 18.71
N THR A 335 17.04 8.43 18.88
CA THR A 335 17.48 7.53 17.81
C THR A 335 16.38 6.65 17.22
N GLY A 336 15.11 6.85 17.63
CA GLY A 336 14.00 5.98 17.30
C GLY A 336 13.57 6.05 15.83
N LEU A 337 13.67 7.24 15.22
CA LEU A 337 13.34 7.48 13.82
C LEU A 337 14.45 8.30 13.16
N TYR A 338 14.67 8.04 11.88
CA TYR A 338 15.64 8.78 11.05
C TYR A 338 15.18 8.82 9.61
N VAL A 339 15.33 9.96 8.94
CA VAL A 339 15.00 10.15 7.53
C VAL A 339 16.28 10.24 6.71
N ALA A 340 16.38 9.43 5.65
CA ALA A 340 17.49 9.50 4.70
C ALA A 340 16.95 9.82 3.31
N GLY A 341 17.43 10.90 2.71
CA GLY A 341 17.15 11.29 1.33
C GLY A 341 18.31 10.95 0.40
N GLY A 342 17.99 10.61 -0.84
CA GLY A 342 18.97 10.39 -1.91
C GLY A 342 18.39 10.83 -3.25
N TYR A 343 19.23 11.30 -4.17
CA TYR A 343 18.80 11.69 -5.51
C TYR A 343 19.79 11.25 -6.58
N ALA A 344 19.29 11.20 -7.81
CA ALA A 344 20.07 11.06 -9.02
C ALA A 344 19.61 12.09 -10.06
N GLU A 345 20.56 12.78 -10.69
CA GLU A 345 20.28 13.74 -11.76
C GLU A 345 19.95 12.98 -13.05
N CYS A 346 18.85 13.34 -13.70
CA CYS A 346 18.40 12.65 -14.90
C CYS A 346 17.90 13.60 -15.99
N SER A 347 18.05 13.14 -17.23
CA SER A 347 17.44 13.71 -18.41
C SER A 347 16.10 13.02 -18.71
N SER A 348 15.32 13.55 -19.63
CA SER A 348 14.13 12.86 -20.13
C SER A 348 14.46 11.54 -20.82
N ASN A 349 15.64 11.44 -21.45
CA ASN A 349 16.11 10.20 -22.07
C ASN A 349 16.43 9.13 -21.01
N ASP A 350 17.07 9.48 -19.89
CA ASP A 350 17.32 8.55 -18.77
C ASP A 350 16.02 7.96 -18.20
N ILE A 351 14.98 8.79 -18.04
CA ILE A 351 13.63 8.38 -17.57
C ILE A 351 12.96 7.39 -18.53
N GLN A 352 13.29 7.46 -19.83
CA GLN A 352 12.83 6.55 -20.86
C GLN A 352 13.73 5.32 -21.03
N ASN A 353 14.75 5.16 -20.19
CA ASN A 353 15.79 4.14 -20.31
C ASN A 353 16.61 4.26 -21.60
N LYS A 354 17.01 5.47 -21.96
CA LYS A 354 17.88 5.79 -23.10
C LYS A 354 19.12 6.55 -22.60
N PRO A 355 20.34 6.00 -22.73
CA PRO A 355 20.66 4.67 -23.27
C PRO A 355 20.14 3.52 -22.39
N ASP A 356 20.09 2.33 -22.98
CA ASP A 356 19.63 1.14 -22.26
C ASP A 356 20.43 0.92 -20.97
N GLY A 357 19.72 0.73 -19.84
CA GLY A 357 20.29 0.60 -18.49
C GLY A 357 20.31 1.87 -17.68
N SER A 358 20.20 3.07 -18.29
CA SER A 358 20.25 4.35 -17.58
C SER A 358 19.17 4.46 -16.49
N TYR A 359 17.98 3.93 -16.71
CA TYR A 359 16.91 3.92 -15.71
C TYR A 359 17.29 3.17 -14.43
N ALA A 360 17.87 1.97 -14.55
CA ALA A 360 18.30 1.19 -13.39
C ALA A 360 19.46 1.86 -12.65
N GLU A 361 20.35 2.57 -13.35
CA GLU A 361 21.45 3.33 -12.76
C GLU A 361 20.95 4.46 -11.84
N LEU A 362 19.83 5.12 -12.17
CA LEU A 362 19.23 6.14 -11.31
C LEU A 362 18.84 5.56 -9.94
N PHE A 363 18.18 4.41 -9.91
CA PHE A 363 17.78 3.76 -8.66
C PHE A 363 18.98 3.24 -7.87
N ALA A 364 20.01 2.73 -8.56
CA ALA A 364 21.24 2.28 -7.92
C ALA A 364 21.97 3.44 -7.23
N GLU A 365 22.07 4.60 -7.87
CA GLU A 365 22.67 5.80 -7.31
C GLU A 365 21.89 6.30 -6.09
N ILE A 366 20.57 6.41 -6.18
CA ILE A 366 19.70 6.80 -5.07
C ILE A 366 19.87 5.85 -3.88
N SER A 367 19.81 4.54 -4.13
CA SER A 367 19.95 3.53 -3.08
C SER A 367 21.30 3.60 -2.39
N LYS A 368 22.37 3.84 -3.15
CA LYS A 368 23.73 4.05 -2.62
C LYS A 368 23.78 5.30 -1.70
N ASN A 369 23.19 6.41 -2.12
CA ASN A 369 23.17 7.65 -1.36
C ASN A 369 22.38 7.49 -0.06
N ILE A 370 21.20 6.87 -0.10
CA ILE A 370 20.39 6.57 1.08
C ILE A 370 21.13 5.63 2.03
N SER A 371 21.74 4.57 1.53
CA SER A 371 22.49 3.59 2.33
C SER A 371 23.68 4.26 3.03
N HIS A 372 24.42 5.14 2.34
CA HIS A 372 25.49 5.90 2.94
C HIS A 372 25.01 6.78 4.10
N LYS A 373 23.91 7.52 3.92
CA LYS A 373 23.32 8.35 4.98
C LYS A 373 22.81 7.52 6.16
N LYS A 374 22.20 6.35 5.91
CA LYS A 374 21.77 5.43 6.95
C LYS A 374 22.91 4.88 7.80
N LEU A 375 24.11 4.75 7.25
CA LEU A 375 25.34 4.37 7.97
C LEU A 375 25.97 5.54 8.75
N HIS A 376 25.73 6.78 8.33
CA HIS A 376 26.31 8.00 8.90
C HIS A 376 25.22 8.97 9.39
N ARG A 377 24.30 8.47 10.25
CA ARG A 377 23.06 9.19 10.63
C ARG A 377 23.28 10.49 11.39
N TYR A 378 24.28 10.55 12.24
CA TYR A 378 24.41 11.61 13.25
C TYR A 378 25.76 12.30 13.13
N SER A 379 25.73 13.63 13.12
CA SER A 379 26.92 14.45 13.23
C SER A 379 27.50 14.41 14.66
N ALA A 380 28.72 14.91 14.86
CA ALA A 380 29.31 15.02 16.19
C ALA A 380 28.44 15.87 17.14
N SER A 381 27.82 16.95 16.64
CA SER A 381 26.89 17.77 17.41
C SER A 381 25.63 17.02 17.81
N ASP A 382 25.10 16.18 16.92
CA ASP A 382 23.92 15.34 17.23
C ASP A 382 24.25 14.31 18.29
N ILE A 383 25.44 13.69 18.21
CA ILE A 383 25.91 12.73 19.22
C ILE A 383 26.05 13.39 20.58
N LEU A 384 26.64 14.60 20.64
CA LEU A 384 26.74 15.37 21.86
C LEU A 384 25.34 15.70 22.43
N LYS A 385 24.39 16.11 21.57
CA LYS A 385 23.00 16.38 21.96
C LYS A 385 22.28 15.14 22.49
N LEU A 386 22.45 13.99 21.83
CA LEU A 386 21.88 12.71 22.25
C LEU A 386 22.44 12.21 23.59
N ASN A 387 23.69 12.55 23.91
CA ASN A 387 24.33 12.21 25.19
C ASN A 387 24.14 13.30 26.27
N SER A 388 23.52 14.43 25.95
CA SER A 388 23.16 15.42 26.96
C SER A 388 21.94 14.94 27.76
N SER A 389 21.80 15.47 29.01
CA SER A 389 20.69 15.09 29.90
C SER A 389 19.34 15.43 29.25
N PHE A 390 18.44 14.47 29.19
CA PHE A 390 17.08 14.69 28.72
C PHE A 390 16.32 15.67 29.63
N PRO A 391 15.44 16.53 29.07
CA PRO A 391 14.58 17.38 29.88
C PRO A 391 13.56 16.51 30.61
N GLY A 392 13.74 16.30 31.89
CA GLY A 392 12.86 15.53 32.78
C GLY A 392 13.44 15.50 34.17
N ASP A 393 12.65 15.12 35.19
CA ASP A 393 13.13 14.98 36.56
C ASP A 393 13.91 13.69 36.82
N GLY A 394 14.04 12.82 35.78
CA GLY A 394 14.76 11.55 35.80
C GLY A 394 14.19 10.49 36.76
N LYS A 395 13.09 10.80 37.45
CA LYS A 395 12.51 9.93 38.48
C LYS A 395 11.56 8.89 37.93
N ARG A 396 10.95 9.13 36.75
CA ARG A 396 9.96 8.26 36.15
C ARG A 396 10.10 8.21 34.65
N GLU A 397 9.72 7.09 34.07
CA GLU A 397 9.66 6.87 32.63
C GLU A 397 8.21 6.86 32.15
N CYS A 398 8.01 7.27 30.90
CA CYS A 398 6.72 7.14 30.24
C CYS A 398 6.29 5.67 30.22
N LYS A 399 5.10 5.35 30.70
CA LYS A 399 4.59 3.97 30.73
C LYS A 399 4.51 3.34 29.33
N CYS A 400 4.28 4.17 28.28
CA CYS A 400 4.16 3.70 26.91
C CYS A 400 5.51 3.50 26.20
N CYS A 401 6.33 4.54 26.07
CA CYS A 401 7.55 4.54 25.27
C CYS A 401 8.84 4.48 26.06
N LYS A 402 8.76 4.40 27.39
CA LYS A 402 9.91 4.39 28.30
C LYS A 402 10.82 5.64 28.25
N SER A 403 10.38 6.69 27.58
CA SER A 403 11.12 7.95 27.56
C SER A 403 11.11 8.63 28.94
N PRO A 404 12.26 9.18 29.40
CA PRO A 404 12.36 9.93 30.65
C PRO A 404 11.90 11.40 30.53
N SER A 405 11.16 11.76 29.48
CA SER A 405 10.66 13.12 29.24
C SER A 405 9.63 13.58 30.26
N PHE A 406 9.23 14.84 30.22
CA PHE A 406 8.15 15.37 31.08
C PHE A 406 6.87 14.54 30.94
N LEU A 407 6.36 14.09 32.08
CA LEU A 407 5.21 13.20 32.13
C LEU A 407 3.95 13.95 32.53
N VAL A 408 2.86 13.59 31.86
CA VAL A 408 1.51 14.06 32.17
C VAL A 408 0.79 12.93 32.90
N LYS A 409 0.11 13.26 34.00
CA LYS A 409 -0.78 12.34 34.72
C LYS A 409 -2.00 12.07 33.83
N SER A 410 -2.31 10.82 33.59
CA SER A 410 -3.49 10.39 32.84
C SER A 410 -4.19 9.24 33.59
N ILE A 411 -5.46 9.02 33.27
CA ILE A 411 -6.23 7.90 33.81
C ILE A 411 -6.32 6.84 32.72
N SER A 412 -5.98 5.59 33.06
CA SER A 412 -6.14 4.43 32.16
C SER A 412 -7.62 4.05 32.02
N ASP A 413 -7.96 3.24 31.02
CA ASP A 413 -9.31 2.71 30.81
C ASP A 413 -9.85 1.93 32.03
N ASN A 414 -8.95 1.44 32.90
CA ASN A 414 -9.26 0.74 34.17
C ASN A 414 -9.34 1.68 35.39
N GLY A 415 -9.33 3.00 35.20
CA GLY A 415 -9.41 3.99 36.27
C GLY A 415 -8.10 4.17 37.08
N GLN A 416 -6.99 3.55 36.67
CA GLN A 416 -5.70 3.69 37.38
C GLN A 416 -4.93 4.92 36.89
N GLU A 417 -4.25 5.59 37.81
CA GLU A 417 -3.37 6.71 37.47
C GLU A 417 -2.11 6.22 36.76
N GLU A 418 -1.82 6.80 35.62
CA GLU A 418 -0.64 6.50 34.81
C GLU A 418 0.12 7.77 34.44
N TYR A 419 1.44 7.64 34.24
CA TYR A 419 2.29 8.73 33.79
C TYR A 419 2.76 8.48 32.36
N ARG A 420 2.42 9.41 31.45
CA ARG A 420 2.72 9.31 30.01
C ARG A 420 3.37 10.61 29.54
N CYS A 421 4.29 10.54 28.56
CA CYS A 421 4.76 11.74 27.91
C CYS A 421 3.64 12.40 27.08
N GLU A 422 3.78 13.69 26.77
CA GLU A 422 2.80 14.45 25.98
C GLU A 422 2.47 13.75 24.66
N PHE A 423 3.48 13.27 23.95
CA PHE A 423 3.32 12.60 22.67
C PHE A 423 2.48 11.32 22.76
N CYS A 424 2.82 10.41 23.68
CA CYS A 424 2.06 9.17 23.86
C CYS A 424 0.62 9.44 24.34
N ASN A 425 0.41 10.46 25.16
CA ASN A 425 -0.93 10.85 25.58
C ASN A 425 -1.77 11.41 24.42
N SER A 426 -1.16 12.19 23.52
CA SER A 426 -1.82 12.70 22.30
C SER A 426 -2.11 11.58 21.30
N LEU A 427 -1.22 10.57 21.17
CA LEU A 427 -1.47 9.40 20.33
C LEU A 427 -2.67 8.57 20.79
N ILE A 428 -2.84 8.38 22.09
CA ILE A 428 -3.99 7.63 22.61
C ILE A 428 -5.29 8.36 22.31
N LYS A 429 -5.33 9.69 22.43
CA LYS A 429 -6.49 10.50 22.01
C LYS A 429 -6.74 10.36 20.52
N LEU A 430 -5.69 10.48 19.69
CA LEU A 430 -5.79 10.31 18.24
C LEU A 430 -6.34 8.92 17.85
N SER A 431 -6.06 7.87 18.63
CA SER A 431 -6.52 6.51 18.33
C SER A 431 -8.03 6.37 18.29
N ASP A 432 -8.73 7.09 19.16
CA ASP A 432 -10.19 7.12 19.19
C ASP A 432 -10.75 8.03 18.06
N ASP A 433 -10.04 9.13 17.77
CA ASP A 433 -10.40 10.04 16.69
C ASP A 433 -10.27 9.40 15.31
N ILE A 434 -9.24 8.58 15.04
CA ILE A 434 -9.04 7.89 13.77
C ILE A 434 -10.27 7.06 13.36
N LEU A 435 -10.97 6.46 14.32
CA LEU A 435 -12.15 5.63 14.04
C LEU A 435 -13.42 6.45 13.76
N ASN A 436 -13.50 7.66 14.32
CA ASN A 436 -14.74 8.44 14.36
C ASN A 436 -14.68 9.73 13.53
N LYS A 437 -13.47 10.14 13.10
CA LYS A 437 -13.26 11.37 12.34
C LYS A 437 -12.75 11.05 10.94
N GLU A 438 -13.20 11.83 9.97
CA GLU A 438 -12.81 11.71 8.57
C GLU A 438 -11.69 12.69 8.19
N PHE A 439 -11.58 13.82 8.90
CA PHE A 439 -10.67 14.91 8.57
C PHE A 439 -9.58 15.11 9.62
N PHE A 440 -8.38 15.45 9.15
CA PHE A 440 -7.19 15.68 9.96
C PHE A 440 -6.53 16.99 9.52
N ALA A 441 -6.73 18.04 10.30
CA ALA A 441 -6.20 19.38 10.04
C ALA A 441 -4.77 19.51 10.56
N VAL A 442 -3.90 20.11 9.77
CA VAL A 442 -2.56 20.55 10.16
C VAL A 442 -2.63 22.04 10.48
N LEU A 443 -2.29 22.38 11.71
CA LEU A 443 -2.28 23.74 12.22
C LEU A 443 -0.84 24.17 12.51
N LYS A 444 -0.45 25.35 12.07
CA LYS A 444 0.82 25.97 12.41
C LYS A 444 0.63 26.82 13.68
N THR A 445 0.85 26.21 14.84
CA THR A 445 0.50 26.80 16.12
C THR A 445 1.46 26.41 17.24
N THR A 446 1.66 27.31 18.19
CA THR A 446 2.39 27.06 19.43
C THR A 446 1.52 26.50 20.55
N GLN A 447 0.19 26.49 20.37
CA GLN A 447 -0.76 25.95 21.34
C GLN A 447 -0.58 24.43 21.51
N LYS A 448 -0.80 23.92 22.72
CA LYS A 448 -0.69 22.48 23.03
C LYS A 448 -1.97 21.71 22.63
N VAL A 449 -2.35 21.79 21.33
CA VAL A 449 -3.48 21.06 20.77
C VAL A 449 -2.99 19.90 19.88
N GLY A 450 -3.72 18.81 19.81
CA GLY A 450 -3.40 17.68 18.93
C GLY A 450 -2.02 17.08 19.16
N ILE A 451 -1.44 16.50 18.09
CA ILE A 451 -0.13 15.84 18.12
C ILE A 451 0.91 16.65 17.32
N LYS A 452 2.14 16.69 17.80
CA LYS A 452 3.23 17.44 17.17
C LYS A 452 3.62 16.86 15.82
N LEU A 453 3.86 17.76 14.86
CA LEU A 453 4.49 17.52 13.56
C LEU A 453 5.71 18.44 13.39
N PRO A 454 6.65 18.17 12.44
CA PRO A 454 7.73 19.07 12.13
C PRO A 454 7.28 20.49 11.73
N PHE A 455 8.21 21.42 11.63
CA PHE A 455 8.00 22.79 11.15
C PHE A 455 7.00 23.63 11.97
N GLY A 456 6.88 23.33 13.28
CA GLY A 456 5.96 24.06 14.17
C GLY A 456 4.50 23.70 13.96
N CYS A 457 4.22 22.59 13.29
CA CYS A 457 2.87 22.14 12.98
C CYS A 457 2.33 21.15 14.02
N ARG A 458 1.01 21.03 14.04
CA ARG A 458 0.26 20.08 14.87
C ARG A 458 -0.91 19.49 14.11
N LEU A 459 -1.14 18.19 14.30
CA LEU A 459 -2.25 17.44 13.71
C LEU A 459 -3.43 17.42 14.68
N VAL A 460 -4.61 17.76 14.18
CA VAL A 460 -5.87 17.74 14.94
C VAL A 460 -6.92 17.00 14.11
N ALA A 461 -7.61 16.06 14.72
CA ALA A 461 -8.74 15.38 14.08
C ALA A 461 -10.02 16.24 14.16
N ASP A 462 -10.77 16.30 13.08
CA ASP A 462 -11.93 17.16 12.94
C ASP A 462 -13.15 16.46 12.30
N ASP A 463 -14.31 17.08 12.48
CA ASP A 463 -15.47 16.87 11.62
C ASP A 463 -15.57 17.96 10.54
N ALA A 464 -16.39 17.73 9.52
CA ALA A 464 -16.51 18.63 8.37
C ALA A 464 -16.87 20.08 8.76
N ASN A 465 -17.71 20.28 9.79
CA ASN A 465 -18.15 21.63 10.18
C ASN A 465 -17.04 22.39 10.91
N SER A 466 -16.37 21.75 11.85
CA SER A 466 -15.22 22.31 12.57
C SER A 466 -14.06 22.62 11.62
N LEU A 467 -13.78 21.72 10.66
CA LEU A 467 -12.76 21.94 9.64
C LEU A 467 -13.09 23.18 8.77
N LYS A 468 -14.31 23.28 8.24
CA LYS A 468 -14.74 24.43 7.43
C LYS A 468 -14.59 25.75 8.16
N GLN A 469 -14.87 25.77 9.46
CA GLN A 469 -14.66 26.94 10.29
C GLN A 469 -13.18 27.29 10.42
N LYS A 470 -12.31 26.29 10.67
CA LYS A 470 -10.85 26.50 10.73
C LYS A 470 -10.28 27.02 9.40
N MET A 471 -10.71 26.49 8.27
CA MET A 471 -10.32 26.95 6.93
C MET A 471 -10.67 28.42 6.70
N LYS A 472 -11.81 28.91 7.23
CA LYS A 472 -12.26 30.29 7.05
C LYS A 472 -11.67 31.27 8.03
N ASP A 473 -11.60 30.88 9.30
CA ASP A 473 -11.41 31.81 10.42
C ASP A 473 -10.02 31.73 11.05
N SER A 474 -9.23 30.70 10.75
CA SER A 474 -7.96 30.47 11.43
C SER A 474 -6.77 30.82 10.53
N CYS A 475 -5.97 31.82 10.93
CA CYS A 475 -4.68 32.07 10.32
C CYS A 475 -3.61 30.96 10.63
N GLU A 476 -3.93 30.07 11.55
CA GLU A 476 -3.07 28.93 11.91
C GLU A 476 -3.32 27.70 11.01
N TYR A 477 -4.40 27.65 10.22
CA TYR A 477 -4.68 26.54 9.31
C TYR A 477 -3.65 26.49 8.18
N ALA A 478 -3.00 25.35 8.02
CA ALA A 478 -2.05 25.12 6.94
C ALA A 478 -2.64 24.25 5.84
N ARG A 479 -3.12 23.06 6.18
CA ARG A 479 -3.72 22.10 5.24
C ARG A 479 -4.56 21.07 6.00
N SER A 480 -5.22 20.20 5.26
CA SER A 480 -5.91 19.06 5.87
C SER A 480 -5.88 17.84 4.98
N TYR A 481 -6.02 16.68 5.62
CA TYR A 481 -6.14 15.38 4.98
C TYR A 481 -7.51 14.78 5.27
N CYS A 482 -8.04 14.02 4.30
CA CYS A 482 -9.30 13.29 4.43
C CYS A 482 -9.05 11.82 4.10
N LYS A 483 -9.62 10.91 4.88
CA LYS A 483 -9.55 9.49 4.58
C LYS A 483 -10.84 9.01 3.89
N GLY A 484 -10.68 8.21 2.84
CA GLY A 484 -11.75 7.46 2.22
C GLY A 484 -12.77 8.24 1.39
N LYS A 485 -12.50 9.53 1.04
CA LYS A 485 -13.37 10.32 0.17
C LYS A 485 -12.58 11.25 -0.73
N LEU A 486 -12.89 11.25 -2.01
CA LEU A 486 -12.39 12.24 -2.97
C LEU A 486 -13.08 13.59 -2.71
N ASN A 487 -12.30 14.66 -2.60
CA ASN A 487 -12.79 16.01 -2.33
C ASN A 487 -12.44 16.94 -3.49
N ILE A 488 -13.43 17.62 -4.02
CA ILE A 488 -13.28 18.52 -5.18
C ILE A 488 -13.93 19.85 -4.85
N GLY A 489 -13.23 20.95 -5.12
CA GLY A 489 -13.74 22.29 -4.86
C GLY A 489 -12.64 23.30 -4.52
N GLN A 490 -13.01 24.41 -3.88
CA GLN A 490 -12.07 25.46 -3.49
C GLN A 490 -11.35 25.16 -2.16
N ASP A 491 -12.12 24.73 -1.18
CA ASP A 491 -11.63 24.40 0.15
C ASP A 491 -11.65 22.88 0.31
N ILE A 492 -10.54 22.23 0.00
CA ILE A 492 -10.44 20.77 0.02
C ILE A 492 -9.47 20.26 1.08
N SER A 493 -9.72 19.03 1.49
CA SER A 493 -8.76 18.20 2.21
C SER A 493 -8.14 17.23 1.24
N THR A 494 -6.81 17.12 1.25
CA THR A 494 -6.12 16.13 0.42
C THR A 494 -6.57 14.73 0.79
N HIS A 495 -7.05 13.98 -0.19
CA HIS A 495 -7.48 12.61 0.00
C HIS A 495 -6.31 11.67 0.22
N LEU A 496 -6.46 10.76 1.18
CA LEU A 496 -5.52 9.67 1.44
C LEU A 496 -6.27 8.33 1.47
N TRP A 497 -5.84 7.40 0.67
CA TRP A 497 -6.27 6.00 0.82
C TRP A 497 -5.63 5.43 2.08
N VAL A 498 -6.44 4.83 2.96
CA VAL A 498 -5.97 4.27 4.24
C VAL A 498 -6.62 2.91 4.49
N GLY A 499 -5.79 1.91 4.74
CA GLY A 499 -6.25 0.62 5.24
C GLY A 499 -6.58 0.75 6.73
N ASP A 500 -7.84 1.06 7.05
CA ASP A 500 -8.28 1.35 8.43
C ASP A 500 -9.43 0.46 8.91
N TYR A 501 -9.71 -0.64 8.19
CA TYR A 501 -10.74 -1.58 8.62
C TYR A 501 -10.51 -2.07 10.04
N HIS A 502 -11.59 -2.09 10.81
CA HIS A 502 -11.59 -2.57 12.18
C HIS A 502 -12.88 -3.31 12.51
N ALA A 503 -12.75 -4.33 13.34
CA ALA A 503 -13.89 -5.01 13.93
C ALA A 503 -14.70 -4.06 14.84
N LYS A 504 -15.98 -4.35 15.01
CA LYS A 504 -16.87 -3.57 15.91
C LYS A 504 -16.30 -3.46 17.32
N ASN A 505 -15.65 -4.53 17.80
CA ASN A 505 -15.00 -4.59 19.10
C ASN A 505 -13.47 -4.60 18.89
N ASN A 506 -12.79 -3.57 19.36
CA ASN A 506 -11.37 -3.29 19.09
C ASN A 506 -10.41 -3.67 20.24
N GLN A 507 -10.87 -4.38 21.25
CA GLN A 507 -10.03 -4.88 22.32
C GLN A 507 -9.62 -6.32 22.03
N THR A 508 -8.40 -6.69 22.39
CA THR A 508 -7.85 -8.04 22.14
C THR A 508 -8.71 -9.14 22.78
N ASP A 509 -9.26 -8.89 23.96
CA ASP A 509 -10.14 -9.84 24.66
C ASP A 509 -11.46 -10.06 23.91
N GLU A 510 -12.05 -9.02 23.35
CA GLU A 510 -13.29 -9.10 22.55
C GLU A 510 -13.04 -9.78 21.20
N LEU A 511 -11.90 -9.51 20.58
CA LEU A 511 -11.48 -10.20 19.35
C LEU A 511 -11.29 -11.71 19.64
N ALA A 512 -10.60 -12.05 20.74
CA ALA A 512 -10.43 -13.45 21.13
C ALA A 512 -11.76 -14.14 21.42
N LYS A 513 -12.72 -13.49 22.06
CA LYS A 513 -14.06 -14.01 22.33
C LYS A 513 -14.90 -14.20 21.06
N SER A 514 -14.61 -13.46 20.00
CA SER A 514 -15.33 -13.63 18.72
C SER A 514 -14.87 -14.84 17.90
N SER A 515 -13.71 -15.44 18.25
CA SER A 515 -13.15 -16.58 17.52
C SER A 515 -13.98 -17.86 17.69
N THR A 516 -13.92 -18.75 16.74
CA THR A 516 -14.51 -20.09 16.80
C THR A 516 -13.61 -21.02 17.66
N GLY A 517 -14.19 -21.82 18.53
CA GLY A 517 -13.47 -22.77 19.39
C GLY A 517 -12.68 -22.07 20.51
N ILE A 518 -11.34 -22.23 20.53
CA ILE A 518 -10.50 -21.63 21.55
C ILE A 518 -10.51 -20.11 21.47
N SER A 519 -10.63 -19.42 22.61
CA SER A 519 -10.59 -17.97 22.68
C SER A 519 -9.15 -17.46 22.55
N ARG A 520 -8.73 -17.10 21.33
CA ARG A 520 -7.38 -16.63 20.99
C ARG A 520 -7.44 -15.51 19.95
N ILE A 521 -6.42 -14.68 19.97
CA ILE A 521 -6.12 -13.76 18.87
C ILE A 521 -5.07 -14.38 17.96
N ALA A 522 -5.07 -13.98 16.69
CA ALA A 522 -3.92 -14.15 15.84
C ALA A 522 -3.40 -12.81 15.35
N VAL A 523 -2.11 -12.79 15.08
CA VAL A 523 -1.38 -11.69 14.46
C VAL A 523 -0.83 -12.21 13.13
N LEU A 524 -1.11 -11.48 12.06
CA LEU A 524 -0.56 -11.74 10.73
C LEU A 524 0.34 -10.57 10.34
N ARG A 525 1.49 -10.91 9.82
CA ARG A 525 2.33 -10.02 9.03
C ARG A 525 2.55 -10.62 7.66
N ALA A 526 2.36 -9.80 6.63
CA ALA A 526 2.51 -10.19 5.24
C ALA A 526 3.23 -9.10 4.46
N ASP A 527 4.04 -9.48 3.48
CA ASP A 527 4.83 -8.55 2.68
C ASP A 527 4.95 -9.07 1.23
N VAL A 528 4.97 -8.16 0.27
CA VAL A 528 5.09 -8.49 -1.15
C VAL A 528 6.50 -8.96 -1.48
N ASP A 529 6.58 -10.10 -2.16
CA ASP A 529 7.86 -10.70 -2.51
C ASP A 529 8.54 -9.94 -3.67
N ASN A 530 9.85 -9.65 -3.52
CA ASN A 530 10.69 -9.08 -4.57
C ASN A 530 10.22 -7.73 -5.14
N LEU A 531 9.49 -6.92 -4.38
CA LEU A 531 8.92 -5.66 -4.88
C LEU A 531 9.99 -4.68 -5.38
N GLY A 532 11.13 -4.58 -4.69
CA GLY A 532 12.24 -3.72 -5.15
C GLY A 532 12.74 -4.10 -6.56
N HIS A 533 12.80 -5.40 -6.88
CA HIS A 533 13.12 -5.87 -8.22
C HIS A 533 12.02 -5.49 -9.23
N ALA A 534 10.75 -5.64 -8.86
CA ALA A 534 9.62 -5.30 -9.72
C ALA A 534 9.64 -3.82 -10.15
N PHE A 535 9.99 -2.89 -9.25
CA PHE A 535 10.09 -1.46 -9.56
C PHE A 535 11.25 -1.10 -10.49
N VAL A 536 12.41 -1.76 -10.35
CA VAL A 536 13.62 -1.41 -11.08
C VAL A 536 13.73 -2.19 -12.40
N SER A 537 13.41 -3.48 -12.38
CA SER A 537 13.69 -4.42 -13.48
C SER A 537 12.48 -5.31 -13.84
N GLY A 538 11.34 -5.16 -13.18
CA GLY A 538 10.20 -6.05 -13.41
C GLY A 538 9.63 -5.98 -14.82
N PHE A 539 9.88 -4.89 -15.55
CA PHE A 539 9.50 -4.71 -16.95
C PHE A 539 10.64 -5.03 -17.94
N ASP A 540 11.77 -5.59 -17.47
CA ASP A 540 12.82 -6.20 -18.31
C ASP A 540 12.33 -7.58 -18.74
N ARG A 541 12.23 -7.82 -20.03
CA ARG A 541 11.58 -9.00 -20.59
C ARG A 541 12.53 -9.81 -21.45
N ASP A 542 12.40 -11.12 -21.43
CA ASP A 542 13.24 -12.06 -22.20
C ASP A 542 13.02 -11.92 -23.71
N ASP A 543 11.82 -11.54 -24.15
CA ASP A 543 11.42 -11.43 -25.55
C ASP A 543 11.81 -10.10 -26.22
N CYS A 544 11.85 -9.00 -25.49
CA CYS A 544 12.08 -7.65 -26.04
C CYS A 544 13.04 -6.79 -25.20
N GLY A 545 13.69 -7.37 -24.19
CA GLY A 545 14.62 -6.66 -23.30
C GLY A 545 13.92 -5.56 -22.49
N ARG A 546 14.59 -4.44 -22.32
CA ARG A 546 14.17 -3.33 -21.46
C ARG A 546 13.23 -2.32 -22.11
N LYS A 547 12.59 -2.70 -23.21
CA LYS A 547 11.67 -1.85 -23.99
C LYS A 547 10.59 -1.20 -23.12
N TYR A 548 10.08 -1.91 -22.11
CA TYR A 548 8.98 -1.49 -21.23
C TYR A 548 9.44 -0.93 -19.89
N VAL A 549 10.73 -0.86 -19.61
CA VAL A 549 11.29 -0.26 -18.38
C VAL A 549 11.20 1.25 -18.49
N THR A 550 10.18 1.87 -17.86
CA THR A 550 9.92 3.30 -17.91
C THR A 550 9.30 3.81 -16.61
N LEU A 551 9.45 5.12 -16.34
CA LEU A 551 8.88 5.75 -15.15
C LEU A 551 7.35 5.64 -15.08
N SER A 552 6.66 5.73 -16.23
CA SER A 552 5.19 5.65 -16.28
C SER A 552 4.67 4.29 -15.80
N ARG A 553 5.29 3.19 -16.23
CA ARG A 553 4.91 1.85 -15.77
C ARG A 553 5.21 1.62 -14.30
N THR A 554 6.36 2.12 -13.84
CA THR A 554 6.69 2.10 -12.40
C THR A 554 5.66 2.91 -11.59
N ALA A 555 5.24 4.08 -12.06
CA ALA A 555 4.22 4.89 -11.40
C ALA A 555 2.84 4.20 -11.39
N SER A 556 2.42 3.61 -12.53
CA SER A 556 1.16 2.85 -12.59
C SER A 556 1.17 1.62 -11.69
N LEU A 557 2.27 0.84 -11.68
CA LEU A 557 2.45 -0.30 -10.76
C LEU A 557 2.33 0.14 -9.31
N SER A 558 3.02 1.21 -8.94
CA SER A 558 2.99 1.80 -7.59
C SER A 558 1.58 2.18 -7.16
N ARG A 559 0.84 2.87 -8.03
CA ARG A 559 -0.54 3.30 -7.76
C ARG A 559 -1.47 2.09 -7.58
N GLN A 560 -1.37 1.07 -8.44
CA GLN A 560 -2.17 -0.15 -8.33
C GLN A 560 -1.91 -0.87 -7.00
N LEU A 561 -0.65 -1.00 -6.58
CA LEU A 561 -0.32 -1.58 -5.27
C LEU A 561 -0.86 -0.74 -4.11
N SER A 562 -0.74 0.60 -4.20
CA SER A 562 -1.31 1.49 -3.18
C SER A 562 -2.83 1.36 -3.08
N LEU A 563 -3.55 1.25 -4.20
CA LEU A 563 -4.98 0.97 -4.22
C LEU A 563 -5.30 -0.38 -3.57
N PHE A 564 -4.54 -1.42 -3.86
CA PHE A 564 -4.77 -2.74 -3.27
C PHE A 564 -4.61 -2.71 -1.75
N PHE A 565 -3.46 -2.24 -1.25
CA PHE A 565 -3.13 -2.32 0.18
C PHE A 565 -3.77 -1.22 1.03
N LYS A 566 -4.08 -0.05 0.46
CA LYS A 566 -4.68 1.06 1.22
C LYS A 566 -6.19 1.18 1.05
N HIS A 567 -6.75 0.75 -0.08
CA HIS A 567 -8.18 0.88 -0.37
C HIS A 567 -8.89 -0.48 -0.40
N HIS A 568 -8.48 -1.37 -1.29
CA HIS A 568 -9.19 -2.65 -1.51
C HIS A 568 -9.08 -3.63 -0.33
N ILE A 569 -8.04 -3.57 0.48
CA ILE A 569 -7.91 -4.42 1.68
C ILE A 569 -9.08 -4.28 2.64
N ASN A 570 -9.67 -3.07 2.74
CA ASN A 570 -10.85 -2.82 3.57
C ASN A 570 -12.05 -3.64 3.10
N SER A 571 -12.25 -3.74 1.77
CA SER A 571 -13.31 -4.55 1.17
C SER A 571 -13.07 -6.06 1.35
N ILE A 572 -11.84 -6.52 1.21
CA ILE A 572 -11.48 -7.94 1.43
C ILE A 572 -11.83 -8.36 2.86
N LEU A 573 -11.59 -7.51 3.86
CA LEU A 573 -11.94 -7.75 5.25
C LEU A 573 -13.44 -7.65 5.53
N LYS A 574 -14.14 -6.75 4.83
CA LYS A 574 -15.59 -6.55 4.96
C LYS A 574 -16.38 -7.70 4.32
N ASN A 575 -15.86 -8.24 3.23
CA ASN A 575 -16.54 -9.21 2.36
C ASN A 575 -15.73 -10.51 2.21
N GLY A 576 -15.17 -11.05 3.29
CA GLY A 576 -14.35 -12.27 3.26
C GLY A 576 -15.09 -13.47 2.63
N ILE A 577 -14.42 -14.19 1.76
CA ILE A 577 -15.00 -15.28 0.96
C ILE A 577 -14.65 -16.64 1.54
N TYR A 578 -13.42 -16.83 2.02
CA TYR A 578 -12.92 -18.10 2.47
C TYR A 578 -13.61 -18.57 3.74
N GLY A 579 -14.40 -19.66 3.65
CA GLY A 579 -15.31 -20.13 4.70
C GLY A 579 -14.91 -21.45 5.37
N ASN A 580 -13.74 -22.01 5.08
CA ASN A 580 -13.36 -23.32 5.61
C ASN A 580 -12.88 -23.31 7.07
N ILE A 581 -12.45 -22.18 7.61
CA ILE A 581 -11.95 -22.07 9.00
C ILE A 581 -12.88 -21.17 9.81
N SER A 582 -13.22 -19.98 9.30
CA SER A 582 -14.23 -19.09 9.87
C SER A 582 -15.39 -18.87 8.91
N LYS A 583 -16.47 -18.26 9.36
CA LYS A 583 -17.62 -17.92 8.50
C LYS A 583 -17.21 -16.89 7.45
N SER A 584 -17.69 -17.03 6.23
CA SER A 584 -17.58 -16.00 5.20
C SER A 584 -18.33 -14.72 5.61
N GLY A 585 -17.90 -13.58 5.05
CA GLY A 585 -18.44 -12.27 5.35
C GLY A 585 -17.49 -11.40 6.18
N LYS A 586 -18.03 -10.53 7.02
CA LYS A 586 -17.27 -9.57 7.80
C LYS A 586 -16.31 -10.23 8.79
N ARG A 587 -15.01 -9.94 8.71
CA ARG A 587 -13.96 -10.51 9.56
C ARG A 587 -13.82 -9.74 10.87
N ASN A 588 -13.61 -10.45 12.01
CA ASN A 588 -13.30 -9.85 13.30
C ASN A 588 -11.80 -9.56 13.41
N ILE A 589 -11.35 -8.65 12.58
CA ILE A 589 -9.95 -8.24 12.43
C ILE A 589 -9.85 -6.73 12.53
N SER A 590 -8.71 -6.24 12.95
CA SER A 590 -8.36 -4.83 12.91
C SER A 590 -7.03 -4.66 12.21
N ILE A 591 -6.98 -3.81 11.20
CA ILE A 591 -5.73 -3.39 10.57
C ILE A 591 -4.98 -2.51 11.57
N VAL A 592 -3.73 -2.84 11.83
CA VAL A 592 -2.79 -1.99 12.57
C VAL A 592 -2.01 -1.15 11.59
N TYR A 593 -1.56 -1.78 10.52
CA TYR A 593 -0.80 -1.16 9.45
C TYR A 593 -1.12 -1.87 8.11
N SER A 594 -1.30 -1.09 7.07
CA SER A 594 -1.38 -1.55 5.70
C SER A 594 -0.93 -0.42 4.79
N GLY A 595 0.15 -0.61 4.08
CA GLY A 595 0.69 0.44 3.20
C GLY A 595 1.81 -0.06 2.33
N GLY A 596 1.81 0.37 1.09
CA GLY A 596 2.85 0.02 0.12
C GLY A 596 2.85 -1.47 -0.25
N ASP A 597 3.48 -2.27 0.55
CA ASP A 597 3.74 -3.69 0.35
C ASP A 597 3.52 -4.55 1.60
N ASP A 598 3.39 -3.92 2.75
CA ASP A 598 3.45 -4.56 4.06
C ASP A 598 2.08 -4.46 4.75
N VAL A 599 1.61 -5.56 5.35
CA VAL A 599 0.34 -5.66 6.06
C VAL A 599 0.55 -6.26 7.44
N PHE A 600 0.00 -5.60 8.46
CA PHE A 600 -0.03 -6.11 9.83
C PHE A 600 -1.43 -6.00 10.40
N VAL A 601 -2.02 -7.15 10.73
CA VAL A 601 -3.38 -7.21 11.29
C VAL A 601 -3.42 -8.04 12.57
N VAL A 602 -4.41 -7.73 13.42
CA VAL A 602 -4.72 -8.47 14.64
C VAL A 602 -6.21 -8.79 14.66
N GLY A 603 -6.59 -10.01 14.97
CA GLY A 603 -7.99 -10.41 14.98
C GLY A 603 -8.27 -11.74 15.67
N ALA A 604 -9.50 -12.23 15.54
CA ALA A 604 -9.88 -13.59 15.91
C ALA A 604 -9.03 -14.57 15.10
N TRP A 605 -8.48 -15.59 15.74
CA TRP A 605 -7.45 -16.44 15.12
C TRP A 605 -7.93 -17.14 13.84
N ASP A 606 -9.17 -17.59 13.83
CA ASP A 606 -9.83 -18.26 12.70
C ASP A 606 -10.12 -17.28 11.54
N ASP A 607 -10.53 -16.05 11.86
CA ASP A 607 -10.73 -14.99 10.87
C ASP A 607 -9.42 -14.55 10.24
N VAL A 608 -8.33 -14.46 11.02
CA VAL A 608 -7.01 -14.07 10.51
C VAL A 608 -6.45 -15.08 9.52
N ILE A 609 -6.59 -16.40 9.81
CA ILE A 609 -6.14 -17.42 8.86
C ILE A 609 -7.01 -17.40 7.58
N SER A 610 -8.32 -17.23 7.72
CA SER A 610 -9.23 -17.13 6.57
C SER A 610 -8.94 -15.88 5.73
N PHE A 611 -8.68 -14.74 6.38
CA PHE A 611 -8.28 -13.51 5.70
C PHE A 611 -6.94 -13.65 4.96
N ALA A 612 -5.97 -14.35 5.53
CA ALA A 612 -4.69 -14.58 4.86
C ALA A 612 -4.85 -15.29 3.51
N VAL A 613 -5.79 -16.24 3.43
CA VAL A 613 -6.15 -16.90 2.17
C VAL A 613 -6.90 -15.95 1.24
N ASP A 614 -7.89 -15.20 1.75
CA ASP A 614 -8.63 -14.20 0.96
C ASP A 614 -7.68 -13.14 0.37
N LEU A 615 -6.75 -12.62 1.17
CA LEU A 615 -5.76 -11.62 0.76
C LEU A 615 -4.88 -12.13 -0.38
N THR A 616 -4.35 -13.34 -0.22
CA THR A 616 -3.43 -13.93 -1.20
C THR A 616 -4.14 -14.31 -2.50
N ASP A 617 -5.33 -14.91 -2.41
CA ASP A 617 -6.13 -15.25 -3.59
C ASP A 617 -6.52 -13.97 -4.37
N LYS A 618 -6.95 -12.91 -3.66
CA LYS A 618 -7.33 -11.65 -4.29
C LYS A 618 -6.12 -10.88 -4.83
N PHE A 619 -4.98 -10.91 -4.15
CA PHE A 619 -3.74 -10.32 -4.65
C PHE A 619 -3.25 -10.99 -5.92
N ARG A 620 -3.32 -12.34 -5.96
CA ARG A 620 -2.97 -13.11 -7.16
C ARG A 620 -3.89 -12.77 -8.34
N GLU A 621 -5.20 -12.63 -8.10
CA GLU A 621 -6.16 -12.21 -9.11
C GLU A 621 -5.87 -10.78 -9.60
N PHE A 622 -5.60 -9.86 -8.67
CA PHE A 622 -5.34 -8.45 -8.94
C PHE A 622 -4.04 -8.22 -9.71
N THR A 623 -2.98 -8.97 -9.38
CA THR A 623 -1.64 -8.86 -9.99
C THR A 623 -1.37 -9.91 -11.06
N GLU A 624 -2.39 -10.68 -11.49
CA GLU A 624 -2.26 -11.75 -12.49
C GLU A 624 -1.23 -12.84 -12.08
N GLY A 625 -0.94 -12.94 -10.80
CA GLY A 625 0.07 -13.85 -10.25
C GLY A 625 1.51 -13.43 -10.51
N THR A 626 1.76 -12.23 -11.04
CA THR A 626 3.11 -11.70 -11.30
C THR A 626 3.86 -11.33 -10.04
N LEU A 627 3.12 -10.99 -8.99
CA LEU A 627 3.65 -10.72 -7.66
C LEU A 627 3.04 -11.69 -6.65
N THR A 628 3.79 -12.02 -5.62
CA THR A 628 3.39 -12.94 -4.56
C THR A 628 3.54 -12.30 -3.19
N ILE A 629 2.94 -12.93 -2.18
CA ILE A 629 2.99 -12.50 -0.79
C ILE A 629 3.55 -13.62 0.07
N SER A 630 4.49 -13.29 0.94
CA SER A 630 4.93 -14.16 2.02
C SER A 630 4.38 -13.67 3.35
N ALA A 631 3.91 -14.59 4.21
CA ALA A 631 3.26 -14.23 5.47
C ALA A 631 3.68 -15.11 6.64
N GLY A 632 3.68 -14.50 7.84
CA GLY A 632 3.77 -15.20 9.12
C GLY A 632 2.50 -15.01 9.92
N ILE A 633 2.00 -16.07 10.56
CA ILE A 633 0.81 -16.03 11.42
C ILE A 633 1.14 -16.63 12.77
N GLY A 634 1.02 -15.84 13.85
CA GLY A 634 1.15 -16.28 15.24
C GLY A 634 -0.20 -16.25 15.95
N ILE A 635 -0.46 -17.25 16.81
CA ILE A 635 -1.71 -17.36 17.59
C ILE A 635 -1.37 -17.24 19.08
N TYR A 636 -2.04 -16.30 19.78
CA TYR A 636 -1.67 -15.89 21.12
C TYR A 636 -2.88 -15.80 22.06
N ASP A 637 -2.60 -15.78 23.35
CA ASP A 637 -3.55 -15.35 24.36
C ASP A 637 -3.85 -13.84 24.18
N SER A 638 -5.08 -13.42 24.48
CA SER A 638 -5.48 -12.02 24.37
C SER A 638 -4.67 -11.08 25.26
N SER A 639 -4.12 -11.60 26.35
CA SER A 639 -3.27 -10.87 27.30
C SER A 639 -1.78 -10.83 26.90
N PHE A 640 -1.37 -11.59 25.86
CA PHE A 640 0.03 -11.66 25.45
C PHE A 640 0.47 -10.33 24.84
N PRO A 641 1.68 -9.81 25.17
CA PRO A 641 2.12 -8.51 24.68
C PRO A 641 2.26 -8.46 23.16
N ILE A 642 1.52 -7.56 22.52
CA ILE A 642 1.53 -7.42 21.05
C ILE A 642 2.92 -7.09 20.49
N SER A 643 3.76 -6.39 21.25
CA SER A 643 5.14 -6.11 20.86
C SER A 643 5.99 -7.39 20.71
N ILE A 644 5.72 -8.41 21.51
CA ILE A 644 6.38 -9.72 21.41
C ILE A 644 5.76 -10.50 20.27
N CYS A 645 4.41 -10.50 20.14
CA CYS A 645 3.74 -11.08 18.98
C CYS A 645 4.35 -10.58 17.66
N ALA A 646 4.56 -9.26 17.54
CA ALA A 646 5.11 -8.66 16.33
C ALA A 646 6.53 -9.17 16.01
N GLN A 647 7.40 -9.33 17.03
CA GLN A 647 8.74 -9.87 16.85
C GLN A 647 8.75 -11.35 16.45
N GLU A 648 7.82 -12.13 17.01
CA GLU A 648 7.68 -13.55 16.66
C GLU A 648 7.14 -13.73 15.24
N VAL A 649 6.12 -12.94 14.88
CA VAL A 649 5.51 -13.00 13.53
C VAL A 649 6.48 -12.51 12.45
N ASP A 650 7.37 -11.56 12.76
CA ASP A 650 8.47 -11.13 11.89
C ASP A 650 9.42 -12.31 11.54
N LYS A 651 9.72 -13.16 12.53
CA LYS A 651 10.50 -14.38 12.30
C LYS A 651 9.74 -15.38 11.42
N LEU A 652 8.43 -15.57 11.65
CA LEU A 652 7.60 -16.46 10.85
C LEU A 652 7.51 -15.98 9.40
N GLU A 653 7.36 -14.68 9.16
CA GLU A 653 7.41 -14.08 7.83
C GLU A 653 8.77 -14.31 7.18
N SER A 654 9.87 -14.09 7.90
CA SER A 654 11.23 -14.34 7.41
C SER A 654 11.44 -15.81 7.02
N MET A 655 10.84 -16.76 7.75
CA MET A 655 10.82 -18.18 7.38
C MET A 655 10.06 -18.41 6.06
N SER A 656 8.93 -17.74 5.86
CA SER A 656 8.17 -17.79 4.61
C SER A 656 8.95 -17.23 3.42
N LYS A 657 9.66 -16.11 3.62
CA LYS A 657 10.55 -15.51 2.61
C LYS A 657 11.76 -16.37 2.26
N SER A 658 12.14 -17.27 3.14
CA SER A 658 13.23 -18.24 2.90
C SER A 658 12.72 -19.60 2.38
N TYR A 659 11.43 -19.74 2.10
CA TYR A 659 10.85 -20.99 1.62
C TYR A 659 11.36 -21.35 0.24
N SER A 660 11.78 -22.62 0.08
CA SER A 660 12.13 -23.23 -1.21
C SER A 660 11.67 -24.69 -1.19
N LYS A 661 10.86 -25.08 -2.18
CA LYS A 661 10.35 -26.45 -2.32
C LYS A 661 11.46 -27.44 -2.73
N HIS A 662 12.45 -26.95 -3.46
CA HIS A 662 13.48 -27.78 -4.07
C HIS A 662 14.88 -27.60 -3.45
N ASN A 663 14.99 -26.93 -2.28
CA ASN A 663 16.26 -26.58 -1.64
C ASN A 663 17.25 -25.85 -2.58
N ASN A 664 16.72 -25.04 -3.48
CA ASN A 664 17.51 -24.19 -4.36
C ASN A 664 18.10 -23.01 -3.58
N ASP A 665 19.26 -22.50 -4.02
CA ASP A 665 19.91 -21.34 -3.40
C ASP A 665 19.05 -20.06 -3.48
N ASN A 666 18.11 -19.98 -4.42
CA ASN A 666 17.13 -18.91 -4.53
C ASN A 666 15.79 -19.33 -3.93
N PRO A 667 15.34 -18.69 -2.84
CA PRO A 667 14.04 -19.00 -2.23
C PRO A 667 12.88 -18.67 -3.18
N GLU A 668 11.92 -19.61 -3.28
CA GLU A 668 10.72 -19.46 -4.10
C GLU A 668 9.73 -18.48 -3.46
N LYS A 669 9.84 -18.25 -2.12
CA LYS A 669 8.91 -17.40 -1.36
C LYS A 669 7.46 -17.83 -1.52
N ASN A 670 6.50 -16.89 -1.66
CA ASN A 670 5.07 -17.19 -1.90
C ASN A 670 4.50 -18.21 -0.88
N ALA A 671 4.76 -17.97 0.39
CA ALA A 671 4.55 -18.96 1.43
C ALA A 671 3.92 -18.37 2.70
N VAL A 672 3.41 -19.27 3.53
CA VAL A 672 2.89 -18.94 4.87
C VAL A 672 3.51 -19.86 5.91
N THR A 673 3.90 -19.28 7.06
CA THR A 673 4.38 -20.01 8.24
C THR A 673 3.41 -19.82 9.40
N LEU A 674 2.99 -20.95 9.99
CA LEU A 674 2.15 -20.98 11.18
C LEU A 674 2.78 -21.91 12.23
N PHE A 675 2.55 -21.65 13.53
CA PHE A 675 2.95 -22.53 14.62
C PHE A 675 4.45 -22.84 14.67
N ASP A 676 5.29 -21.88 15.12
CA ASP A 676 6.70 -22.15 15.35
C ASP A 676 6.85 -23.13 16.53
N THR A 677 7.50 -24.29 16.23
CA THR A 677 7.66 -25.36 17.21
C THR A 677 8.89 -25.19 18.09
N LYS A 678 9.79 -24.23 17.79
CA LYS A 678 11.03 -24.04 18.55
C LYS A 678 10.85 -23.64 20.01
N ASP A 679 9.84 -22.86 20.32
CA ASP A 679 9.68 -22.26 21.64
C ASP A 679 8.70 -22.98 22.57
N VAL A 680 7.81 -23.83 22.03
CA VAL A 680 6.77 -24.51 22.81
C VAL A 680 7.29 -25.73 23.58
N PHE A 681 8.41 -26.34 23.15
CA PHE A 681 8.89 -27.61 23.73
C PHE A 681 10.42 -27.73 23.85
N LYS A 682 11.13 -26.67 24.20
CA LYS A 682 12.60 -26.72 24.43
C LYS A 682 13.04 -27.73 25.49
N SER A 683 12.15 -28.24 26.32
CA SER A 683 12.46 -29.14 27.44
C SER A 683 12.32 -30.63 27.11
N GLU A 684 11.76 -31.03 25.96
CA GLU A 684 11.44 -32.44 25.67
C GLU A 684 11.91 -32.95 24.28
N LEU A 685 12.72 -32.21 23.55
CA LEU A 685 13.22 -32.63 22.24
C LEU A 685 14.31 -33.72 22.37
N LEU A 686 13.88 -34.96 22.41
CA LEU A 686 14.76 -36.13 22.26
C LEU A 686 15.23 -36.36 20.83
N SER A 687 14.71 -35.66 19.82
CA SER A 687 15.11 -35.75 18.42
C SER A 687 15.20 -34.39 17.78
N GLY A 688 16.38 -34.04 17.28
CA GLY A 688 16.70 -32.74 16.67
C GLY A 688 16.04 -32.45 15.31
N VAL A 689 14.85 -32.94 15.01
CA VAL A 689 14.15 -32.68 13.76
C VAL A 689 13.20 -31.48 13.96
N GLU A 690 13.61 -30.32 13.43
CA GLU A 690 12.77 -29.15 13.33
C GLU A 690 11.72 -29.34 12.24
N LEU A 691 10.44 -29.46 12.62
CA LEU A 691 9.33 -29.44 11.67
C LEU A 691 8.98 -27.97 11.41
N LYS A 692 9.57 -27.39 10.37
CA LYS A 692 9.17 -26.04 9.90
C LYS A 692 7.78 -26.12 9.29
N GLN A 693 6.79 -25.45 9.88
CA GLN A 693 5.41 -25.43 9.38
C GLN A 693 5.21 -24.28 8.39
N THR A 694 6.04 -24.28 7.35
CA THR A 694 5.99 -23.34 6.23
C THR A 694 5.47 -24.07 4.99
N TYR A 695 4.55 -23.48 4.29
CA TYR A 695 3.88 -24.00 3.11
C TYR A 695 3.78 -22.92 2.05
N ASN A 696 3.88 -23.29 0.75
CA ASN A 696 3.36 -22.38 -0.26
C ASN A 696 1.82 -22.29 -0.11
N TRP A 697 1.24 -21.19 -0.59
CA TRP A 697 -0.20 -20.94 -0.40
C TRP A 697 -1.11 -21.99 -1.03
N ILE A 698 -0.71 -22.55 -2.15
CA ILE A 698 -1.48 -23.61 -2.85
C ILE A 698 -1.52 -24.88 -2.00
N ASP A 699 -0.35 -25.32 -1.48
CA ASP A 699 -0.28 -26.50 -0.63
C ASP A 699 -0.99 -26.25 0.72
N PHE A 700 -0.86 -25.07 1.30
CA PHE A 700 -1.61 -24.69 2.51
C PHE A 700 -3.13 -24.80 2.30
N LYS A 701 -3.65 -24.20 1.25
CA LYS A 701 -5.09 -24.19 0.95
C LYS A 701 -5.62 -25.59 0.58
N ASN A 702 -4.93 -26.30 -0.34
CA ASN A 702 -5.44 -27.55 -0.91
C ASN A 702 -5.06 -28.76 -0.06
N LYS A 703 -3.83 -28.81 0.48
CA LYS A 703 -3.32 -29.99 1.19
C LYS A 703 -3.55 -29.92 2.69
N VAL A 704 -3.25 -28.77 3.33
CA VAL A 704 -3.47 -28.65 4.78
C VAL A 704 -4.95 -28.50 5.09
N ILE A 705 -5.65 -27.57 4.41
CA ILE A 705 -7.04 -27.26 4.76
C ILE A 705 -8.00 -28.17 4.02
N ALA A 706 -8.11 -28.11 2.68
CA ALA A 706 -9.14 -28.83 1.95
C ALA A 706 -9.01 -30.35 2.00
N GLU A 707 -7.78 -30.89 2.05
CA GLU A 707 -7.60 -32.33 2.13
C GLU A 707 -7.59 -32.84 3.58
N LYS A 708 -6.68 -32.34 4.41
CA LYS A 708 -6.43 -32.90 5.75
C LYS A 708 -7.39 -32.37 6.82
N LEU A 709 -7.56 -31.04 6.90
CA LEU A 709 -8.48 -30.44 7.89
C LEU A 709 -9.93 -30.82 7.61
N ASP A 710 -10.37 -30.77 6.35
CA ASP A 710 -11.75 -31.16 6.01
C ASP A 710 -11.99 -32.66 6.21
N THR A 711 -10.99 -33.53 5.98
CA THR A 711 -11.09 -34.96 6.35
C THR A 711 -11.27 -35.13 7.87
N LEU A 712 -10.54 -34.36 8.69
CA LEU A 712 -10.72 -34.39 10.16
C LEU A 712 -12.13 -33.91 10.56
N LYS A 713 -12.58 -32.78 9.98
CA LYS A 713 -13.94 -32.26 10.24
C LYS A 713 -15.04 -33.22 9.81
N GLU A 714 -14.89 -33.81 8.64
CA GLU A 714 -15.84 -34.81 8.14
C GLU A 714 -15.90 -36.01 9.08
N PHE A 715 -14.77 -36.56 9.50
CA PHE A 715 -14.71 -37.73 10.37
C PHE A 715 -15.22 -37.44 11.77
N PHE A 716 -14.82 -36.37 12.40
CA PHE A 716 -15.19 -36.01 13.78
C PHE A 716 -16.48 -35.16 13.88
N GLY A 717 -17.13 -34.82 12.77
CA GLY A 717 -18.45 -34.21 12.75
C GLY A 717 -18.52 -32.68 12.93
N PHE A 718 -17.42 -31.92 12.86
CA PHE A 718 -17.40 -30.48 13.04
C PHE A 718 -17.89 -29.72 11.79
N LYS A 719 -18.77 -28.71 12.00
CA LYS A 719 -19.20 -27.73 10.96
C LYS A 719 -19.08 -26.32 11.48
N VAL A 720 -18.48 -25.44 10.68
CA VAL A 720 -18.27 -24.00 11.02
C VAL A 720 -19.60 -23.26 11.29
N GLU A 721 -20.71 -23.71 10.69
CA GLU A 721 -22.02 -23.06 10.80
C GLU A 721 -22.83 -23.45 12.05
N LYS A 722 -22.42 -24.49 12.80
CA LYS A 722 -23.11 -24.98 13.99
C LYS A 722 -22.19 -24.84 15.21
N ASP A 723 -22.66 -24.12 16.22
CA ASP A 723 -21.96 -23.96 17.51
C ASP A 723 -21.99 -25.23 18.38
N ASP A 724 -22.82 -26.22 18.04
CA ASP A 724 -22.96 -27.50 18.76
C ASP A 724 -22.20 -28.61 18.03
N SER A 725 -21.00 -28.89 18.50
CA SER A 725 -20.27 -30.11 18.14
C SER A 725 -20.48 -31.16 19.23
N ASP A 726 -21.38 -32.13 19.04
CA ASP A 726 -21.33 -33.39 19.75
C ASP A 726 -20.10 -34.17 19.22
N ASN A 727 -18.96 -33.93 19.83
CA ASN A 727 -17.72 -34.66 19.53
C ASN A 727 -17.66 -35.89 20.44
N ASP A 728 -17.84 -37.08 19.87
CA ASP A 728 -17.71 -38.36 20.56
C ASP A 728 -16.26 -38.65 21.03
N TYR A 729 -15.26 -37.91 20.53
CA TYR A 729 -13.85 -38.13 20.82
C TYR A 729 -13.24 -36.95 21.60
N GLY A 730 -12.75 -37.24 22.79
CA GLY A 730 -12.19 -36.21 23.67
C GLY A 730 -10.87 -35.62 23.15
N ALA A 731 -10.55 -34.37 23.56
CA ALA A 731 -9.33 -33.66 23.23
C ALA A 731 -8.04 -34.46 23.48
N SER A 732 -8.06 -35.34 24.49
CA SER A 732 -6.94 -36.24 24.83
C SER A 732 -6.48 -37.12 23.67
N PHE A 733 -7.42 -37.55 22.80
CA PHE A 733 -7.09 -38.35 21.61
C PHE A 733 -6.25 -37.55 20.62
N LEU A 734 -6.66 -36.35 20.30
CA LEU A 734 -5.94 -35.46 19.37
C LEU A 734 -4.52 -35.12 19.85
N TYR A 735 -4.35 -34.86 21.15
CA TYR A 735 -3.01 -34.63 21.73
C TYR A 735 -2.10 -35.85 21.65
N LYS A 736 -2.65 -37.04 21.87
CA LYS A 736 -1.90 -38.32 21.68
C LYS A 736 -1.50 -38.51 20.22
N LEU A 737 -2.43 -38.22 19.29
CA LEU A 737 -2.16 -38.30 17.87
C LEU A 737 -1.04 -37.34 17.46
N MET A 738 -1.08 -36.08 17.87
CA MET A 738 -0.03 -35.08 17.63
C MET A 738 1.32 -35.52 18.20
N PHE A 739 1.33 -36.05 19.45
CA PHE A 739 2.56 -36.54 20.07
C PHE A 739 3.19 -37.69 19.24
N LEU A 740 2.40 -38.64 18.79
CA LEU A 740 2.86 -39.79 18.01
C LEU A 740 3.37 -39.37 16.62
N LEU A 741 2.68 -38.43 15.97
CA LEU A 741 3.11 -37.88 14.67
C LEU A 741 4.47 -37.16 14.80
N ARG A 742 4.64 -36.33 15.81
CA ARG A 742 5.90 -35.60 16.05
C ARG A 742 7.09 -36.53 16.34
N ASN A 743 6.87 -37.60 17.07
CA ASN A 743 7.91 -38.48 17.54
C ASN A 743 8.05 -39.76 16.66
N SER A 744 7.34 -39.84 15.54
CA SER A 744 7.36 -41.01 14.67
C SER A 744 8.73 -41.26 14.03
N ASP A 745 9.48 -40.20 13.71
CA ASP A 745 10.81 -40.33 13.11
C ASP A 745 11.91 -40.66 14.12
N ALA A 746 11.72 -40.25 15.38
CA ALA A 746 12.65 -40.49 16.48
C ALA A 746 12.64 -41.95 16.93
N ASP A 747 11.47 -42.59 16.92
CA ASP A 747 11.33 -43.99 17.36
C ASP A 747 10.21 -44.66 16.58
N LYS A 748 10.56 -45.72 15.85
CA LYS A 748 9.65 -46.51 15.03
C LYS A 748 8.48 -47.13 15.81
N ILE A 749 8.60 -47.34 17.12
CA ILE A 749 7.51 -47.80 17.98
C ILE A 749 6.32 -46.84 17.97
N ASN A 750 6.55 -45.55 17.71
CA ASN A 750 5.48 -44.57 17.62
C ASN A 750 4.57 -44.76 16.41
N TYR A 751 5.09 -45.39 15.30
CA TYR A 751 4.23 -45.81 14.19
C TYR A 751 3.28 -46.92 14.65
N ALA A 752 3.77 -47.92 15.39
CA ALA A 752 2.93 -49.00 15.89
C ALA A 752 1.86 -48.46 16.89
N ARG A 753 2.26 -47.53 17.75
CA ARG A 753 1.34 -46.86 18.67
C ARG A 753 0.30 -45.98 17.94
N TYR A 754 0.71 -45.34 16.86
CA TYR A 754 -0.21 -44.55 16.01
C TYR A 754 -1.24 -45.46 15.34
N VAL A 755 -0.80 -46.58 14.72
CA VAL A 755 -1.70 -47.59 14.12
C VAL A 755 -2.66 -48.13 15.15
N TYR A 756 -2.15 -48.47 16.36
CA TYR A 756 -2.97 -48.98 17.46
C TYR A 756 -3.97 -47.92 17.94
N LEU A 757 -3.60 -46.66 18.01
CA LEU A 757 -4.48 -45.57 18.41
C LEU A 757 -5.63 -45.43 17.41
N LEU A 758 -5.36 -45.52 16.10
CA LEU A 758 -6.38 -45.45 15.04
C LEU A 758 -7.29 -46.69 15.08
N SER A 759 -6.72 -47.89 15.26
CA SER A 759 -7.52 -49.12 15.29
C SER A 759 -8.55 -49.16 16.44
N ARG A 760 -8.26 -48.46 17.54
CA ARG A 760 -9.24 -48.32 18.65
C ARG A 760 -10.46 -47.47 18.31
N MET A 761 -10.47 -46.77 17.20
CA MET A 761 -11.59 -45.98 16.68
C MET A 761 -12.48 -46.81 15.73
N GLU A 762 -12.09 -48.07 15.47
CA GLU A 762 -12.88 -48.93 14.59
C GLU A 762 -14.29 -49.11 15.16
N PRO A 763 -15.33 -48.82 14.37
CA PRO A 763 -16.71 -49.02 14.79
C PRO A 763 -16.99 -50.48 15.19
N SER A 764 -17.83 -50.67 16.19
CA SER A 764 -18.21 -52.00 16.63
C SER A 764 -18.89 -52.80 15.50
N LYS A 765 -18.90 -54.14 15.60
CA LYS A 765 -19.56 -55.02 14.61
C LYS A 765 -21.03 -54.70 14.38
N ASN A 766 -21.68 -54.02 15.32
CA ASN A 766 -23.09 -53.62 15.22
C ASN A 766 -23.32 -52.20 14.68
N SER A 767 -22.24 -51.50 14.29
CA SER A 767 -22.32 -50.15 13.72
C SER A 767 -22.90 -50.15 12.31
N THR A 768 -23.42 -48.99 11.86
CA THR A 768 -23.99 -48.85 10.51
C THR A 768 -22.91 -49.02 9.43
N ALA A 769 -23.27 -49.48 8.25
CA ALA A 769 -22.38 -49.62 7.10
C ALA A 769 -21.72 -48.25 6.73
N GLU A 770 -22.44 -47.15 6.96
CA GLU A 770 -21.95 -45.80 6.75
C GLU A 770 -20.82 -45.45 7.73
N ALA A 771 -20.97 -45.76 9.03
CA ALA A 771 -19.90 -45.52 10.03
C ALA A 771 -18.65 -46.35 9.72
N VAL A 772 -18.81 -47.61 9.31
CA VAL A 772 -17.68 -48.48 8.91
C VAL A 772 -16.98 -47.91 7.67
N SER A 773 -17.73 -47.47 6.66
CA SER A 773 -17.20 -46.89 5.44
C SER A 773 -16.42 -45.57 5.73
N LYS A 774 -17.02 -44.72 6.58
CA LYS A 774 -16.40 -43.45 7.02
C LYS A 774 -15.08 -43.69 7.75
N TYR A 775 -15.07 -44.62 8.70
CA TYR A 775 -13.84 -45.02 9.41
C TYR A 775 -12.77 -45.57 8.46
N ARG A 776 -13.15 -46.44 7.53
CA ARG A 776 -12.21 -47.03 6.58
C ARG A 776 -11.51 -45.95 5.72
N LYS A 777 -12.27 -45.07 5.13
CA LYS A 777 -11.74 -43.95 4.35
C LYS A 777 -10.80 -43.06 5.16
N PHE A 778 -11.20 -42.73 6.39
CA PHE A 778 -10.37 -41.93 7.29
C PHE A 778 -9.08 -42.66 7.66
N SER A 779 -9.16 -43.91 8.11
CA SER A 779 -7.98 -44.68 8.55
C SER A 779 -7.00 -44.94 7.41
N GLU A 780 -7.48 -45.25 6.19
CA GLU A 780 -6.63 -45.42 5.00
C GLU A 780 -5.81 -44.15 4.71
N LYS A 781 -6.45 -42.97 4.68
CA LYS A 781 -5.76 -41.68 4.50
C LYS A 781 -4.74 -41.41 5.62
N MET A 782 -5.12 -41.63 6.87
CA MET A 782 -4.23 -41.41 8.03
C MET A 782 -3.00 -42.33 7.98
N TYR A 783 -3.13 -43.58 7.52
CA TYR A 783 -2.01 -44.52 7.31
C TYR A 783 -1.12 -44.13 6.12
N GLU A 784 -1.67 -43.52 5.09
CA GLU A 784 -0.93 -43.01 3.94
C GLU A 784 -0.09 -41.79 4.32
N TRP A 785 -0.74 -40.80 4.96
CA TRP A 785 -0.12 -39.53 5.30
C TRP A 785 1.04 -39.63 6.30
N ILE A 786 1.01 -40.55 7.25
CA ILE A 786 2.13 -40.73 8.19
C ILE A 786 3.40 -41.25 7.53
N LYS A 787 3.32 -41.89 6.35
CA LYS A 787 4.48 -42.46 5.64
C LYS A 787 5.28 -41.39 4.89
N ASN A 788 4.63 -40.31 4.50
CA ASN A 788 5.23 -39.21 3.75
C ASN A 788 5.56 -38.04 4.70
N PRO A 789 6.81 -37.56 4.77
CA PRO A 789 7.20 -36.47 5.65
C PRO A 789 6.40 -35.17 5.45
N GLU A 790 6.10 -34.80 4.18
CA GLU A 790 5.30 -33.61 3.88
C GLU A 790 3.84 -33.77 4.29
N ASP A 791 3.21 -34.91 3.98
CA ASP A 791 1.84 -35.18 4.40
C ASP A 791 1.71 -35.23 5.92
N LYS A 792 2.71 -35.80 6.60
CA LYS A 792 2.76 -35.84 8.07
C LYS A 792 2.85 -34.44 8.66
N LYS A 793 3.67 -33.57 8.10
CA LYS A 793 3.80 -32.16 8.50
C LYS A 793 2.49 -31.41 8.29
N GLN A 794 1.85 -31.58 7.11
CA GLN A 794 0.56 -30.96 6.78
C GLN A 794 -0.57 -31.47 7.68
N LEU A 795 -0.61 -32.78 7.97
CA LEU A 795 -1.57 -33.38 8.88
C LEU A 795 -1.40 -32.83 10.30
N LEU A 796 -0.17 -32.66 10.77
CA LEU A 796 0.10 -32.10 12.09
C LEU A 796 -0.48 -30.69 12.20
N THR A 797 -0.26 -29.83 11.20
CA THR A 797 -0.83 -28.48 11.16
C THR A 797 -2.37 -28.51 11.11
N ALA A 798 -2.94 -29.40 10.30
CA ALA A 798 -4.38 -29.58 10.22
C ALA A 798 -4.98 -30.00 11.57
N ILE A 799 -4.30 -30.90 12.32
CA ILE A 799 -4.72 -31.31 13.66
C ILE A 799 -4.63 -30.14 14.66
N TYR A 800 -3.62 -29.29 14.58
CA TYR A 800 -3.56 -28.07 15.43
C TYR A 800 -4.76 -27.15 15.17
N ILE A 801 -5.03 -26.86 13.90
CA ILE A 801 -6.17 -26.01 13.52
C ILE A 801 -7.48 -26.67 13.99
N TYR A 802 -7.63 -27.98 13.75
CA TYR A 802 -8.81 -28.72 14.19
C TYR A 802 -8.98 -28.71 15.71
N ALA A 803 -7.91 -28.97 16.46
CA ALA A 803 -7.95 -28.93 17.93
C ALA A 803 -8.35 -27.55 18.47
N TYR A 804 -7.95 -26.49 17.82
CA TYR A 804 -8.34 -25.13 18.18
C TYR A 804 -9.81 -24.86 17.87
N LEU A 805 -10.32 -25.36 16.74
CA LEU A 805 -11.73 -25.21 16.34
C LEU A 805 -12.70 -25.92 17.29
N VAL A 806 -12.34 -27.14 17.77
CA VAL A 806 -13.25 -27.97 18.59
C VAL A 806 -13.12 -27.72 20.09
N ARG A 807 -12.12 -26.98 20.54
CA ARG A 807 -11.91 -26.73 21.95
C ARG A 807 -12.99 -25.80 22.49
N LYS A 808 -13.86 -26.33 23.39
CA LYS A 808 -14.90 -25.53 24.04
C LYS A 808 -14.26 -24.38 24.84
N ARG A 809 -14.90 -23.22 24.84
CA ARG A 809 -14.53 -22.10 25.69
C ARG A 809 -14.61 -22.57 27.14
N GLY A 810 -13.49 -22.58 27.86
CA GLY A 810 -13.53 -22.77 29.30
C GLY A 810 -14.32 -21.63 29.93
N ASN A 811 -15.28 -21.95 30.84
CA ASN A 811 -16.03 -20.97 31.62
C ASN A 811 -15.10 -20.14 32.48
#